data_be4d50c4c4e2ae0a4038236c38babde0
#
_entry.id   be4d50c4c4e2ae0a4038236c38babde0
#
_cell.length_a   1.000
_cell.length_b   1.000
_cell.length_c   1.000
_cell.angle_alpha   90.00
_cell.angle_beta   90.00
_cell.angle_gamma   90.00
#
_symmetry.space_group_name_H-M   'P 1'
#
loop_
_entity.id
_entity.type
_entity.pdbx_description
1 polymer ?
#
loop_
_entity_poly.entity_id
_entity_poly.type
_entity_poly.pdbx_seq_one_letter_code
_entity_poly.pdbx_strand_id
1 'polypeptide(L)'
;MKRSFYVLTLLIIASMMSCTPKKKPQAPDAEKKPKELVNHDHKRVDNYYWMRLSDEQKNADTPDEQTQEVLDYLNAENDYTASMLDHTEKLQEELFEEMKGRIKENDETVPYLDNGYYYFSRYLEGKEYPLYYRKKGTLAAEEELLLDVNKIAEGKDYCSVTGLSISPDNNILAYGTDFVSRRRYTIRFMDLNTGEMLPDAIENTTGRVTWAADSKTCFYTGKNFETLRAEKIMRHDLGTESEDDVQVYFEKDEEFTCNIGKTKSEKFLVIFSSQTLTTEARILEADNPDGDFRVFVPREVKHEYSIDHINDKFFIRTNSDDAVNFKLMVTPENDYDRDNWEVFIPHRDDVLLQGYTLFNDYLVASERINALNNIRVFNLNTGEDHYVDFDEEVYSSRISVNEVADSDALRYTYTSLTTPRSVFDYNMKSREKELLKETEVLGDFSKDNYQAKRLWATADDGTEIPVSLVYRKGFERNGKSPMLLYAYGSYGYSRDPSFNSSVLSLLDRGFTYAIAHIRGGSEMGRQWYEDGKLLNKMNTFTDFNDCAEFLIEENYTNPDKLFAMGGSAGGLLMGAVVNLQPELYKGVVAAVPFVDVVTTMLDPSIPLTTFEWDEWGDPREEEYYHYMLSYSPYDQVKKQNYPNILVTTGFWDSQVQYWEPAKWVAKLRDMKADDNMLLLKTNMKAGHGGASGRFERLRTTALEYAFMLDLAGK
;
A
#
# COMPACT_ATOMS: atom_id res chain seq x y z
N MET A 1 -46.90 -18.68 84.72
CA MET A 1 -46.22 -17.70 83.91
C MET A 1 -44.84 -18.22 83.55
N LYS A 2 -44.72 -18.81 82.37
CA LYS A 2 -43.43 -19.29 81.86
C LYS A 2 -43.17 -18.50 80.52
N ARG A 3 -42.10 -17.70 80.43
CA ARG A 3 -41.65 -17.02 79.23
C ARG A 3 -40.68 -17.97 78.51
N SER A 4 -41.02 -18.32 77.24
CA SER A 4 -40.14 -19.03 76.33
C SER A 4 -39.28 -17.99 75.54
N PHE A 5 -37.96 -18.19 75.57
CA PHE A 5 -37.02 -17.48 74.74
C PHE A 5 -36.83 -18.31 73.48
N TYR A 6 -37.09 -17.69 72.31
CA TYR A 6 -36.66 -18.25 71.02
C TYR A 6 -35.31 -17.61 70.61
N VAL A 7 -34.30 -18.45 70.45
CA VAL A 7 -32.98 -18.11 69.89
C VAL A 7 -33.11 -18.31 68.42
N LEU A 8 -32.96 -17.20 67.66
CA LEU A 8 -32.92 -17.21 66.21
C LEU A 8 -31.45 -17.31 65.73
N THR A 9 -31.07 -18.48 65.26
CA THR A 9 -29.73 -18.73 64.70
C THR A 9 -29.73 -18.30 63.23
N LEU A 10 -29.09 -17.17 62.92
CA LEU A 10 -28.80 -16.72 61.49
C LEU A 10 -27.63 -17.54 60.93
N LEU A 11 -27.92 -18.44 60.01
CA LEU A 11 -26.89 -19.05 59.14
C LEU A 11 -26.51 -18.06 58.07
N ILE A 12 -25.31 -17.45 58.15
CA ILE A 12 -24.68 -16.70 57.07
C ILE A 12 -24.01 -17.74 56.16
N ILE A 13 -24.62 -18.02 55.01
CA ILE A 13 -24.01 -18.75 53.91
C ILE A 13 -23.09 -17.76 53.18
N ALA A 14 -21.80 -17.76 53.50
CA ALA A 14 -20.79 -17.11 52.69
C ALA A 14 -20.62 -17.93 51.40
N SER A 15 -21.21 -17.47 50.30
CA SER A 15 -20.89 -17.96 48.99
C SER A 15 -19.46 -17.52 48.66
N MET A 16 -18.48 -18.37 48.93
CA MET A 16 -17.16 -18.26 48.32
C MET A 16 -17.33 -18.46 46.79
N MET A 17 -17.39 -17.38 46.02
CA MET A 17 -17.09 -17.44 44.60
C MET A 17 -15.64 -17.89 44.49
N SER A 18 -15.45 -19.18 44.27
CA SER A 18 -14.17 -19.73 43.86
C SER A 18 -13.85 -19.15 42.46
N CYS A 19 -13.03 -18.08 42.41
CA CYS A 19 -12.32 -17.73 41.19
C CYS A 19 -11.36 -18.89 40.91
N THR A 20 -11.80 -19.87 40.16
CA THR A 20 -10.88 -20.78 39.47
C THR A 20 -10.09 -19.92 38.50
N PRO A 21 -8.74 -19.88 38.59
CA PRO A 21 -7.96 -19.17 37.62
C PRO A 21 -8.33 -19.73 36.23
N LYS A 22 -8.79 -18.88 35.31
CA LYS A 22 -9.01 -19.27 33.90
C LYS A 22 -7.71 -19.94 33.45
N LYS A 23 -7.80 -21.19 33.00
CA LYS A 23 -6.65 -21.93 32.48
C LYS A 23 -6.15 -21.11 31.28
N LYS A 24 -4.83 -20.80 31.24
CA LYS A 24 -4.22 -20.08 30.13
C LYS A 24 -4.61 -20.83 28.84
N PRO A 25 -5.11 -20.14 27.79
CA PRO A 25 -5.43 -20.80 26.51
C PRO A 25 -4.21 -21.55 26.00
N GLN A 26 -4.43 -22.75 25.47
CA GLN A 26 -3.34 -23.51 24.87
C GLN A 26 -3.18 -23.06 23.45
N ALA A 27 -1.96 -22.70 23.07
CA ALA A 27 -1.64 -22.35 21.68
C ALA A 27 -1.88 -23.54 20.74
N PRO A 28 -2.38 -23.31 19.52
CA PRO A 28 -2.50 -24.35 18.51
C PRO A 28 -1.14 -24.96 18.19
N ASP A 29 -1.10 -26.28 17.97
CA ASP A 29 0.09 -27.02 17.57
C ASP A 29 -0.11 -27.52 16.14
N ALA A 30 0.69 -27.03 15.21
CA ALA A 30 0.65 -27.45 13.82
C ALA A 30 1.41 -28.78 13.64
N GLU A 31 0.78 -29.76 13.00
CA GLU A 31 1.43 -31.05 12.73
C GLU A 31 2.66 -30.88 11.87
N LYS A 32 3.78 -31.50 12.27
CA LYS A 32 5.00 -31.52 11.48
C LYS A 32 4.95 -32.61 10.43
N LYS A 33 4.84 -32.20 9.15
CA LYS A 33 4.90 -33.08 7.97
C LYS A 33 6.14 -32.72 7.14
N PRO A 34 7.33 -33.23 7.49
CA PRO A 34 8.58 -32.77 6.90
C PRO A 34 8.64 -33.02 5.40
N LYS A 35 8.90 -31.96 4.64
CA LYS A 35 9.20 -31.99 3.21
C LYS A 35 10.61 -31.54 2.96
N GLU A 36 11.38 -32.38 2.26
CA GLU A 36 12.73 -32.03 1.83
C GLU A 36 12.66 -31.18 0.56
N LEU A 37 13.34 -30.04 0.57
CA LEU A 37 13.50 -29.12 -0.55
C LEU A 37 14.98 -29.01 -0.87
N VAL A 38 15.39 -29.32 -2.10
CA VAL A 38 16.78 -29.34 -2.51
C VAL A 38 16.99 -28.38 -3.67
N ASN A 39 17.85 -27.37 -3.46
CA ASN A 39 18.26 -26.41 -4.45
C ASN A 39 19.76 -26.17 -4.33
N HIS A 40 20.52 -26.13 -5.44
CA HIS A 40 21.98 -25.90 -5.44
C HIS A 40 22.74 -26.80 -4.47
N ASP A 41 22.40 -28.10 -4.46
CA ASP A 41 22.94 -29.11 -3.52
C ASP A 41 22.72 -28.78 -2.02
N HIS A 42 21.99 -27.70 -1.72
CA HIS A 42 21.58 -27.34 -0.36
C HIS A 42 20.19 -27.92 -0.04
N LYS A 43 20.10 -28.58 1.12
CA LYS A 43 18.88 -29.24 1.60
C LYS A 43 18.23 -28.43 2.71
N ARG A 44 16.98 -28.00 2.48
CA ARG A 44 16.10 -27.45 3.51
C ARG A 44 15.03 -28.47 3.90
N VAL A 45 14.57 -28.44 5.15
CA VAL A 45 13.42 -29.23 5.61
C VAL A 45 12.30 -28.30 6.05
N ASP A 46 11.19 -28.36 5.36
CA ASP A 46 9.98 -27.59 5.67
C ASP A 46 8.94 -28.51 6.31
N ASN A 47 8.69 -28.32 7.61
CA ASN A 47 7.72 -29.12 8.38
C ASN A 47 6.29 -28.73 8.11
N TYR A 48 6.04 -27.55 7.55
CA TYR A 48 4.73 -26.91 7.40
C TYR A 48 4.35 -26.63 5.94
N TYR A 49 5.09 -27.17 5.00
CA TYR A 49 4.82 -27.01 3.55
C TYR A 49 3.39 -27.40 3.15
N TRP A 50 2.78 -28.34 3.89
CA TRP A 50 1.42 -28.81 3.69
C TRP A 50 0.35 -27.73 3.87
N MET A 51 0.65 -26.60 4.50
CA MET A 51 -0.29 -25.48 4.65
C MET A 51 -0.57 -24.75 3.32
N ARG A 52 0.15 -25.07 2.25
CA ARG A 52 -0.05 -24.44 0.91
C ARG A 52 -1.25 -25.09 0.22
N LEU A 53 -2.31 -24.31 0.00
CA LEU A 53 -3.46 -24.71 -0.79
C LEU A 53 -3.40 -24.09 -2.19
N SER A 54 -3.82 -24.84 -3.21
CA SER A 54 -4.05 -24.29 -4.54
C SER A 54 -5.33 -23.44 -4.59
N ASP A 55 -5.50 -22.66 -5.65
CA ASP A 55 -6.73 -21.88 -5.84
C ASP A 55 -7.95 -22.79 -6.05
N GLU A 56 -7.79 -23.95 -6.71
CA GLU A 56 -8.86 -24.94 -6.83
C GLU A 56 -9.30 -25.47 -5.48
N GLN A 57 -8.35 -25.77 -4.58
CA GLN A 57 -8.65 -26.22 -3.22
C GLN A 57 -9.39 -25.14 -2.41
N LYS A 58 -8.94 -23.87 -2.51
CA LYS A 58 -9.59 -22.76 -1.81
C LYS A 58 -10.99 -22.44 -2.32
N ASN A 59 -11.27 -22.69 -3.60
CA ASN A 59 -12.56 -22.42 -4.25
C ASN A 59 -13.48 -23.65 -4.29
N ALA A 60 -13.06 -24.82 -3.81
CA ALA A 60 -13.86 -26.02 -3.83
C ALA A 60 -15.07 -25.90 -2.91
N ASP A 61 -16.27 -26.26 -3.40
CA ASP A 61 -17.51 -26.28 -2.61
C ASP A 61 -17.42 -27.22 -1.38
N THR A 62 -16.60 -28.27 -1.47
CA THR A 62 -16.34 -29.22 -0.39
C THR A 62 -14.84 -29.35 -0.20
N PRO A 63 -14.31 -28.92 0.97
CA PRO A 63 -12.89 -29.06 1.30
C PRO A 63 -12.43 -30.52 1.23
N ASP A 64 -11.26 -30.77 0.66
CA ASP A 64 -10.54 -32.03 0.81
C ASP A 64 -9.89 -32.10 2.23
N GLU A 65 -9.24 -33.23 2.54
CA GLU A 65 -8.64 -33.47 3.85
C GLU A 65 -7.57 -32.41 4.20
N GLN A 66 -6.72 -32.07 3.24
CA GLN A 66 -5.68 -31.05 3.43
C GLN A 66 -6.30 -29.66 3.64
N THR A 67 -7.27 -29.29 2.84
CA THR A 67 -7.98 -28.00 2.96
C THR A 67 -8.65 -27.88 4.32
N GLN A 68 -9.34 -28.94 4.77
CA GLN A 68 -10.00 -28.93 6.09
C GLN A 68 -8.99 -28.77 7.22
N GLU A 69 -7.87 -29.47 7.17
CA GLU A 69 -6.80 -29.36 8.18
C GLU A 69 -6.21 -27.95 8.24
N VAL A 70 -5.99 -27.30 7.09
CA VAL A 70 -5.53 -25.90 7.04
C VAL A 70 -6.56 -24.96 7.62
N LEU A 71 -7.84 -25.11 7.25
CA LEU A 71 -8.91 -24.27 7.78
C LEU A 71 -9.07 -24.43 9.29
N ASP A 72 -8.98 -25.67 9.80
CA ASP A 72 -9.05 -25.96 11.23
C ASP A 72 -7.89 -25.30 11.99
N TYR A 73 -6.66 -25.35 11.44
CA TYR A 73 -5.50 -24.69 12.05
C TYR A 73 -5.66 -23.16 12.07
N LEU A 74 -6.04 -22.54 10.95
CA LEU A 74 -6.23 -21.09 10.89
C LEU A 74 -7.35 -20.60 11.81
N ASN A 75 -8.44 -21.33 11.91
CA ASN A 75 -9.52 -21.01 12.84
C ASN A 75 -9.09 -21.20 14.30
N ALA A 76 -8.33 -22.24 14.63
CA ALA A 76 -7.77 -22.44 15.96
C ALA A 76 -6.83 -21.30 16.36
N GLU A 77 -6.01 -20.77 15.43
CA GLU A 77 -5.17 -19.59 15.68
C GLU A 77 -6.01 -18.33 15.89
N ASN A 78 -7.09 -18.14 15.13
CA ASN A 78 -8.03 -17.05 15.33
C ASN A 78 -8.68 -17.10 16.72
N ASP A 79 -9.13 -18.29 17.15
CA ASP A 79 -9.74 -18.51 18.45
C ASP A 79 -8.73 -18.31 19.59
N TYR A 80 -7.50 -18.79 19.41
CA TYR A 80 -6.42 -18.57 20.36
C TYR A 80 -6.10 -17.08 20.51
N THR A 81 -5.95 -16.36 19.39
CA THR A 81 -5.71 -14.90 19.38
C THR A 81 -6.83 -14.15 20.09
N ALA A 82 -8.10 -14.47 19.80
CA ALA A 82 -9.25 -13.88 20.46
C ALA A 82 -9.23 -14.17 21.97
N SER A 83 -8.93 -15.41 22.38
CA SER A 83 -8.87 -15.80 23.78
C SER A 83 -7.70 -15.16 24.56
N MET A 84 -6.55 -14.96 23.92
CA MET A 84 -5.39 -14.29 24.52
C MET A 84 -5.60 -12.80 24.72
N LEU A 85 -6.40 -12.17 23.85
CA LEU A 85 -6.73 -10.75 23.87
C LEU A 85 -8.17 -10.45 24.37
N ASP A 86 -8.89 -11.43 24.97
CA ASP A 86 -10.27 -11.26 25.44
C ASP A 86 -10.41 -10.09 26.44
N HIS A 87 -9.41 -9.90 27.28
CA HIS A 87 -9.35 -8.82 28.27
C HIS A 87 -9.21 -7.43 27.64
N THR A 88 -8.84 -7.35 26.36
CA THR A 88 -8.72 -6.09 25.60
C THR A 88 -9.93 -5.79 24.72
N GLU A 89 -10.95 -6.64 24.64
CA GLU A 89 -12.13 -6.45 23.77
C GLU A 89 -12.78 -5.07 23.96
N LYS A 90 -12.93 -4.66 25.23
CA LYS A 90 -13.48 -3.33 25.53
C LYS A 90 -12.59 -2.21 24.98
N LEU A 91 -11.27 -2.33 25.13
CA LEU A 91 -10.31 -1.36 24.60
C LEU A 91 -10.33 -1.36 23.04
N GLN A 92 -10.45 -2.53 22.42
CA GLN A 92 -10.57 -2.62 20.95
C GLN A 92 -11.82 -1.88 20.45
N GLU A 93 -12.97 -2.06 21.11
CA GLU A 93 -14.20 -1.35 20.72
C GLU A 93 -14.09 0.15 21.01
N GLU A 94 -13.51 0.56 22.13
CA GLU A 94 -13.25 1.97 22.44
C GLU A 94 -12.34 2.61 21.39
N LEU A 95 -11.27 1.94 20.96
CA LEU A 95 -10.37 2.41 19.91
C LEU A 95 -11.05 2.49 18.56
N PHE A 96 -11.86 1.48 18.22
CA PHE A 96 -12.63 1.49 16.98
C PHE A 96 -13.58 2.69 16.91
N GLU A 97 -14.38 2.89 17.95
CA GLU A 97 -15.34 4.00 18.01
C GLU A 97 -14.61 5.37 18.06
N GLU A 98 -13.48 5.46 18.76
CA GLU A 98 -12.65 6.66 18.81
C GLU A 98 -12.07 7.01 17.43
N MET A 99 -11.50 6.04 16.72
CA MET A 99 -10.95 6.24 15.38
C MET A 99 -12.04 6.58 14.36
N LYS A 100 -13.17 5.85 14.41
CA LYS A 100 -14.35 6.12 13.58
C LYS A 100 -14.93 7.50 13.88
N GLY A 101 -15.06 7.87 15.15
CA GLY A 101 -15.59 9.15 15.59
C GLY A 101 -14.78 10.38 15.15
N ARG A 102 -13.50 10.20 14.78
CA ARG A 102 -12.68 11.27 14.18
C ARG A 102 -12.96 11.50 12.69
N ILE A 103 -13.63 10.57 12.03
CA ILE A 103 -13.95 10.65 10.60
C ILE A 103 -15.26 11.38 10.41
N LYS A 104 -15.23 12.44 9.62
CA LYS A 104 -16.47 13.10 9.17
C LYS A 104 -17.21 12.18 8.21
N GLU A 105 -18.36 11.65 8.67
CA GLU A 105 -19.07 10.63 7.90
C GLU A 105 -19.70 11.19 6.62
N ASN A 106 -20.33 12.36 6.70
CA ASN A 106 -20.83 13.08 5.53
C ASN A 106 -19.73 13.99 4.99
N ASP A 107 -18.96 13.52 4.04
CA ASP A 107 -17.84 14.27 3.48
C ASP A 107 -17.72 14.06 1.96
N GLU A 108 -17.23 15.08 1.26
CA GLU A 108 -17.06 15.04 -0.19
C GLU A 108 -15.65 15.49 -0.60
N THR A 109 -15.16 15.00 -1.72
CA THR A 109 -13.90 15.45 -2.30
C THR A 109 -14.04 16.83 -2.94
N VAL A 110 -12.93 17.55 -3.08
CA VAL A 110 -12.92 18.80 -3.88
C VAL A 110 -13.22 18.42 -5.33
N PRO A 111 -14.25 19.04 -5.96
CA PRO A 111 -14.54 18.76 -7.37
C PRO A 111 -13.40 19.16 -8.30
N TYR A 112 -13.13 18.34 -9.31
CA TYR A 112 -12.17 18.66 -10.38
C TYR A 112 -12.88 18.72 -11.73
N LEU A 113 -12.41 19.61 -12.60
CA LEU A 113 -12.93 19.77 -13.95
C LEU A 113 -12.24 18.82 -14.91
N ASP A 114 -13.03 18.08 -15.67
CA ASP A 114 -12.58 17.26 -16.79
C ASP A 114 -13.67 17.23 -17.87
N ASN A 115 -13.27 17.41 -19.12
CA ASN A 115 -14.14 17.33 -20.30
C ASN A 115 -15.53 17.98 -20.12
N GLY A 116 -15.56 19.21 -19.53
CA GLY A 116 -16.76 20.00 -19.33
C GLY A 116 -17.64 19.61 -18.15
N TYR A 117 -17.22 18.70 -17.29
CA TYR A 117 -17.91 18.29 -16.07
C TYR A 117 -17.01 18.41 -14.84
N TYR A 118 -17.60 18.75 -13.70
CA TYR A 118 -16.95 18.70 -12.39
C TYR A 118 -17.26 17.36 -11.72
N TYR A 119 -16.24 16.55 -11.48
CA TYR A 119 -16.33 15.22 -10.86
C TYR A 119 -15.95 15.28 -9.39
N PHE A 120 -16.72 14.57 -8.55
CA PHE A 120 -16.43 14.44 -7.12
C PHE A 120 -17.04 13.16 -6.56
N SER A 121 -16.57 12.75 -5.39
CA SER A 121 -17.18 11.66 -4.64
C SER A 121 -17.65 12.14 -3.27
N ARG A 122 -18.69 11.49 -2.75
CA ARG A 122 -19.29 11.81 -1.45
C ARG A 122 -19.51 10.53 -0.66
N TYR A 123 -19.18 10.60 0.63
CA TYR A 123 -19.62 9.61 1.60
C TYR A 123 -20.87 10.11 2.31
N LEU A 124 -21.75 9.18 2.65
CA LEU A 124 -22.94 9.45 3.47
C LEU A 124 -22.78 8.81 4.85
N GLU A 125 -23.50 9.35 5.83
CA GLU A 125 -23.54 8.83 7.20
C GLU A 125 -23.93 7.35 7.23
N GLY A 126 -23.22 6.53 8.00
CA GLY A 126 -23.43 5.09 8.13
C GLY A 126 -23.09 4.28 6.89
N LYS A 127 -22.52 4.88 5.83
CA LYS A 127 -22.13 4.16 4.62
C LYS A 127 -20.64 3.88 4.57
N GLU A 128 -20.30 2.68 4.12
CA GLU A 128 -18.92 2.20 4.02
C GLU A 128 -18.22 2.66 2.73
N TYR A 129 -18.97 2.92 1.65
CA TYR A 129 -18.43 3.18 0.32
C TYR A 129 -18.88 4.54 -0.20
N PRO A 130 -18.12 5.14 -1.16
CA PRO A 130 -18.47 6.42 -1.75
C PRO A 130 -19.61 6.30 -2.76
N LEU A 131 -20.24 7.45 -3.02
CA LEU A 131 -21.05 7.71 -4.19
C LEU A 131 -20.25 8.66 -5.11
N TYR A 132 -20.29 8.43 -6.42
CA TYR A 132 -19.63 9.26 -7.42
C TYR A 132 -20.63 10.12 -8.14
N TYR A 133 -20.27 11.38 -8.34
CA TYR A 133 -21.14 12.41 -8.93
C TYR A 133 -20.39 13.23 -9.97
N ARG A 134 -21.16 13.87 -10.87
CA ARG A 134 -20.65 14.94 -11.73
C ARG A 134 -21.66 16.11 -11.82
N LYS A 135 -21.16 17.29 -12.24
CA LYS A 135 -21.95 18.50 -12.52
C LYS A 135 -21.53 19.08 -13.85
N LYS A 136 -22.47 19.44 -14.71
CA LYS A 136 -22.18 19.93 -16.05
C LYS A 136 -21.80 21.41 -16.05
N GLY A 137 -20.63 21.76 -16.55
CA GLY A 137 -20.19 23.11 -16.88
C GLY A 137 -19.87 24.01 -15.68
N THR A 138 -20.64 23.96 -14.59
CA THR A 138 -20.44 24.80 -13.41
C THR A 138 -20.67 24.04 -12.10
N LEU A 139 -20.01 24.48 -11.02
CA LEU A 139 -20.23 23.93 -9.67
C LEU A 139 -21.65 24.13 -9.14
N ALA A 140 -22.41 25.11 -9.68
CA ALA A 140 -23.78 25.37 -9.32
C ALA A 140 -24.82 24.52 -10.10
N ALA A 141 -24.37 23.73 -11.07
CA ALA A 141 -25.24 22.84 -11.84
C ALA A 141 -25.81 21.72 -10.97
N GLU A 142 -26.92 21.10 -11.42
CA GLU A 142 -27.51 19.94 -10.78
C GLU A 142 -26.52 18.78 -10.72
N GLU A 143 -26.59 18.02 -9.62
CA GLU A 143 -25.75 16.84 -9.41
C GLU A 143 -26.32 15.65 -10.17
N GLU A 144 -25.48 14.97 -10.91
CA GLU A 144 -25.77 13.71 -11.56
C GLU A 144 -25.03 12.59 -10.83
N LEU A 145 -25.77 11.61 -10.28
CA LEU A 145 -25.20 10.42 -9.66
C LEU A 145 -24.68 9.48 -10.74
N LEU A 146 -23.39 9.21 -10.73
CA LEU A 146 -22.73 8.27 -11.64
C LEU A 146 -22.79 6.85 -11.09
N LEU A 147 -22.40 6.66 -9.83
CA LEU A 147 -22.27 5.32 -9.26
C LEU A 147 -22.49 5.33 -7.74
N ASP A 148 -23.32 4.43 -7.24
CA ASP A 148 -23.48 4.15 -5.80
C ASP A 148 -22.81 2.81 -5.46
N VAL A 149 -21.58 2.88 -4.92
CA VAL A 149 -20.81 1.68 -4.58
C VAL A 149 -21.47 0.90 -3.44
N ASN A 150 -22.26 1.55 -2.57
CA ASN A 150 -22.97 0.84 -1.51
C ASN A 150 -24.02 -0.13 -2.06
N LYS A 151 -24.70 0.23 -3.17
CA LYS A 151 -25.63 -0.69 -3.86
C LYS A 151 -24.89 -1.87 -4.49
N ILE A 152 -23.73 -1.63 -5.07
CA ILE A 152 -22.89 -2.69 -5.65
C ILE A 152 -22.41 -3.68 -4.59
N ALA A 153 -22.13 -3.17 -3.38
CA ALA A 153 -21.63 -3.95 -2.24
C ALA A 153 -22.71 -4.74 -1.50
N GLU A 154 -24.02 -4.51 -1.80
CA GLU A 154 -25.10 -5.21 -1.09
C GLU A 154 -24.98 -6.73 -1.21
N GLY A 155 -24.96 -7.42 -0.05
CA GLY A 155 -24.86 -8.87 0.03
C GLY A 155 -23.48 -9.45 -0.33
N LYS A 156 -22.44 -8.63 -0.41
CA LYS A 156 -21.06 -9.05 -0.66
C LYS A 156 -20.23 -8.97 0.62
N ASP A 157 -19.41 -9.99 0.86
CA ASP A 157 -18.43 -9.98 1.96
C ASP A 157 -17.26 -9.04 1.70
N TYR A 158 -16.94 -8.80 0.43
CA TYR A 158 -15.91 -7.89 -0.05
C TYR A 158 -16.40 -7.14 -1.28
N CYS A 159 -16.05 -5.87 -1.40
CA CYS A 159 -16.34 -5.07 -2.58
C CYS A 159 -15.21 -4.07 -2.84
N SER A 160 -14.65 -4.11 -4.02
CA SER A 160 -13.74 -3.10 -4.54
C SER A 160 -14.22 -2.61 -5.90
N VAL A 161 -14.32 -1.29 -6.05
CA VAL A 161 -14.64 -0.62 -7.32
C VAL A 161 -13.47 0.25 -7.72
N THR A 162 -13.04 0.14 -8.98
CA THR A 162 -11.89 0.87 -9.52
C THR A 162 -12.12 1.30 -10.96
N GLY A 163 -11.21 2.12 -11.48
CA GLY A 163 -11.10 2.40 -12.90
C GLY A 163 -12.28 3.13 -13.51
N LEU A 164 -12.99 3.97 -12.73
CA LEU A 164 -14.05 4.81 -13.30
C LEU A 164 -13.47 5.64 -14.44
N SER A 165 -14.00 5.46 -15.64
CA SER A 165 -13.56 6.13 -16.86
C SER A 165 -14.78 6.48 -17.72
N ILE A 166 -14.89 7.75 -18.07
CA ILE A 166 -15.99 8.27 -18.87
C ILE A 166 -15.56 8.33 -20.34
N SER A 167 -16.44 7.95 -21.27
CA SER A 167 -16.20 8.09 -22.71
C SER A 167 -16.02 9.56 -23.13
N PRO A 168 -15.23 9.87 -24.18
CA PRO A 168 -14.98 11.25 -24.63
C PRO A 168 -16.24 12.07 -24.92
N ASP A 169 -17.34 11.44 -25.32
CA ASP A 169 -18.63 12.08 -25.55
C ASP A 169 -19.48 12.25 -24.27
N ASN A 170 -18.95 11.84 -23.09
CA ASN A 170 -19.59 11.92 -21.78
C ASN A 170 -20.84 11.03 -21.58
N ASN A 171 -21.07 10.02 -22.42
CA ASN A 171 -22.30 9.22 -22.40
C ASN A 171 -22.14 7.86 -21.70
N ILE A 172 -20.95 7.28 -21.64
CA ILE A 172 -20.72 5.94 -21.09
C ILE A 172 -19.74 6.03 -19.90
N LEU A 173 -20.09 5.36 -18.80
CA LEU A 173 -19.22 5.09 -17.67
C LEU A 173 -18.72 3.63 -17.74
N ALA A 174 -17.41 3.43 -17.76
CA ALA A 174 -16.78 2.15 -17.50
C ALA A 174 -16.23 2.10 -16.07
N TYR A 175 -16.33 0.93 -15.42
CA TYR A 175 -15.75 0.70 -14.10
C TYR A 175 -15.50 -0.78 -13.84
N GLY A 176 -14.51 -1.10 -13.00
CA GLY A 176 -14.16 -2.46 -12.62
C GLY A 176 -14.65 -2.84 -11.23
N THR A 177 -15.08 -4.10 -11.04
CA THR A 177 -15.52 -4.64 -9.75
C THR A 177 -14.74 -5.90 -9.38
N ASP A 178 -14.29 -6.02 -8.12
CA ASP A 178 -13.76 -7.25 -7.51
C ASP A 178 -14.50 -7.53 -6.20
N PHE A 179 -15.01 -8.76 -6.05
CA PHE A 179 -15.78 -9.20 -4.89
C PHE A 179 -15.07 -10.27 -4.04
N VAL A 180 -13.80 -10.58 -4.36
CA VAL A 180 -13.03 -11.65 -3.69
C VAL A 180 -11.74 -11.14 -3.04
N SER A 181 -11.33 -9.88 -3.32
CA SER A 181 -10.04 -9.32 -2.88
C SER A 181 -8.80 -9.96 -3.54
N ARG A 182 -8.94 -10.35 -4.79
CA ARG A 182 -7.84 -10.94 -5.58
C ARG A 182 -7.33 -10.02 -6.69
N ARG A 183 -7.83 -8.79 -6.77
CA ARG A 183 -7.51 -7.83 -7.84
C ARG A 183 -7.79 -8.39 -9.24
N ARG A 184 -8.78 -9.27 -9.35
CA ARG A 184 -9.36 -9.75 -10.61
C ARG A 184 -10.67 -9.01 -10.82
N TYR A 185 -10.61 -8.01 -11.68
CA TYR A 185 -11.77 -7.16 -11.90
C TYR A 185 -12.56 -7.59 -13.13
N THR A 186 -13.89 -7.47 -13.02
CA THR A 186 -14.80 -7.47 -14.15
C THR A 186 -15.11 -6.02 -14.51
N ILE A 187 -14.81 -5.59 -15.74
CA ILE A 187 -15.17 -4.28 -16.26
C ILE A 187 -16.63 -4.34 -16.71
N ARG A 188 -17.38 -3.29 -16.39
CA ARG A 188 -18.78 -3.07 -16.74
C ARG A 188 -18.98 -1.70 -17.30
N PHE A 189 -20.03 -1.55 -18.12
CA PHE A 189 -20.37 -0.28 -18.77
C PHE A 189 -21.79 0.13 -18.44
N MET A 190 -22.03 1.43 -18.31
CA MET A 190 -23.32 2.02 -18.01
C MET A 190 -23.57 3.21 -18.93
N ASP A 191 -24.74 3.27 -19.57
CA ASP A 191 -25.20 4.45 -20.29
C ASP A 191 -25.65 5.51 -19.29
N LEU A 192 -24.97 6.66 -19.29
CA LEU A 192 -25.22 7.75 -18.36
C LEU A 192 -26.49 8.56 -18.69
N ASN A 193 -27.04 8.45 -19.90
CA ASN A 193 -28.29 9.12 -20.26
C ASN A 193 -29.49 8.36 -19.73
N THR A 194 -29.43 7.04 -19.67
CA THR A 194 -30.53 6.18 -19.22
C THR A 194 -30.33 5.64 -17.82
N GLY A 195 -29.07 5.57 -17.34
CA GLY A 195 -28.69 4.88 -16.11
C GLY A 195 -28.73 3.35 -16.22
N GLU A 196 -28.88 2.79 -17.42
CA GLU A 196 -28.95 1.36 -17.66
C GLU A 196 -27.56 0.77 -17.87
N MET A 197 -27.35 -0.45 -17.34
CA MET A 197 -26.13 -1.23 -17.61
C MET A 197 -26.17 -1.76 -19.04
N LEU A 198 -25.05 -1.58 -19.76
CA LEU A 198 -24.84 -2.25 -21.03
C LEU A 198 -24.62 -3.75 -20.82
N PRO A 199 -24.88 -4.58 -21.84
CA PRO A 199 -24.65 -6.02 -21.72
C PRO A 199 -23.15 -6.38 -21.63
N ASP A 200 -22.30 -5.51 -22.11
CA ASP A 200 -20.84 -5.69 -22.14
C ASP A 200 -20.28 -5.94 -20.73
N ALA A 201 -19.53 -7.05 -20.58
CA ALA A 201 -18.86 -7.41 -19.33
C ALA A 201 -17.55 -8.11 -19.64
N ILE A 202 -16.43 -7.56 -19.18
CA ILE A 202 -15.10 -8.07 -19.47
C ILE A 202 -14.45 -8.58 -18.21
N GLU A 203 -14.24 -9.88 -18.11
CA GLU A 203 -13.67 -10.51 -16.91
C GLU A 203 -12.15 -10.59 -16.94
N ASN A 204 -11.58 -10.88 -15.78
CA ASN A 204 -10.15 -11.15 -15.59
C ASN A 204 -9.24 -10.02 -16.09
N THR A 205 -9.55 -8.80 -15.69
CA THR A 205 -8.85 -7.58 -16.09
C THR A 205 -8.21 -6.86 -14.90
N THR A 206 -7.51 -5.74 -15.17
CA THR A 206 -7.06 -4.79 -14.15
C THR A 206 -8.17 -3.83 -13.69
N GLY A 207 -9.36 -3.88 -14.31
CA GLY A 207 -10.53 -3.09 -13.95
C GLY A 207 -10.58 -1.69 -14.54
N ARG A 208 -9.73 -1.36 -15.51
CA ARG A 208 -9.65 -0.04 -16.16
C ARG A 208 -9.76 -0.14 -17.65
N VAL A 209 -10.36 0.88 -18.28
CA VAL A 209 -10.31 1.08 -19.73
C VAL A 209 -9.66 2.42 -20.06
N THR A 210 -9.06 2.49 -21.25
CA THR A 210 -8.58 3.70 -21.90
C THR A 210 -9.37 3.89 -23.20
N TRP A 211 -10.15 4.95 -23.31
CA TRP A 211 -11.00 5.22 -24.45
C TRP A 211 -10.20 5.73 -25.66
N ALA A 212 -10.52 5.23 -26.85
CA ALA A 212 -10.17 5.91 -28.08
C ALA A 212 -11.00 7.21 -28.24
N ALA A 213 -10.66 8.05 -29.23
CA ALA A 213 -11.34 9.32 -29.45
C ALA A 213 -12.78 9.18 -30.00
N ASP A 214 -13.14 8.02 -30.52
CA ASP A 214 -14.44 7.73 -31.15
C ASP A 214 -15.60 7.45 -30.15
N SER A 215 -15.29 7.36 -28.84
CA SER A 215 -16.24 7.05 -27.76
C SER A 215 -16.94 5.68 -27.88
N LYS A 216 -16.43 4.78 -28.70
CA LYS A 216 -16.98 3.43 -28.95
C LYS A 216 -15.95 2.35 -28.70
N THR A 217 -14.71 2.63 -29.04
CA THR A 217 -13.60 1.71 -28.87
C THR A 217 -12.87 2.02 -27.58
N CYS A 218 -12.60 1.00 -26.79
CA CYS A 218 -11.75 1.14 -25.60
C CYS A 218 -10.72 0.01 -25.53
N PHE A 219 -9.66 0.30 -24.80
CA PHE A 219 -8.57 -0.64 -24.56
C PHE A 219 -8.50 -0.98 -23.09
N TYR A 220 -8.15 -2.22 -22.79
CA TYR A 220 -8.01 -2.68 -21.40
C TYR A 220 -6.85 -3.67 -21.26
N THR A 221 -6.41 -3.85 -20.02
CA THR A 221 -5.37 -4.80 -19.69
C THR A 221 -6.00 -6.10 -19.18
N GLY A 222 -5.79 -7.19 -19.91
CA GLY A 222 -6.16 -8.53 -19.51
C GLY A 222 -5.05 -9.19 -18.66
N LYS A 223 -5.47 -10.03 -17.73
CA LYS A 223 -4.58 -10.73 -16.80
C LYS A 223 -4.47 -12.21 -17.13
N ASN A 224 -3.33 -12.80 -16.77
CA ASN A 224 -3.21 -14.25 -16.68
C ASN A 224 -4.10 -14.76 -15.55
N PHE A 225 -4.80 -15.87 -15.78
CA PHE A 225 -5.77 -16.39 -14.80
C PHE A 225 -5.10 -16.95 -13.54
N GLU A 226 -3.94 -17.58 -13.67
CA GLU A 226 -3.20 -18.25 -12.60
C GLU A 226 -2.27 -17.28 -11.88
N THR A 227 -1.35 -16.67 -12.62
CA THR A 227 -0.32 -15.78 -12.06
C THR A 227 -0.82 -14.37 -11.78
N LEU A 228 -2.04 -14.01 -12.22
CA LEU A 228 -2.62 -12.66 -12.14
C LEU A 228 -1.77 -11.58 -12.84
N ARG A 229 -0.76 -11.97 -13.63
CA ARG A 229 0.10 -11.06 -14.37
C ARG A 229 -0.71 -10.26 -15.41
N ALA A 230 -0.53 -8.96 -15.44
CA ALA A 230 -1.06 -8.05 -16.45
C ALA A 230 -0.22 -8.21 -17.73
N GLU A 231 -0.64 -9.05 -18.68
CA GLU A 231 0.23 -9.54 -19.76
C GLU A 231 -0.23 -9.20 -21.17
N LYS A 232 -1.46 -8.68 -21.33
CA LYS A 232 -2.01 -8.39 -22.66
C LYS A 232 -2.84 -7.13 -22.70
N ILE A 233 -2.78 -6.41 -23.80
CA ILE A 233 -3.68 -5.30 -24.09
C ILE A 233 -4.67 -5.75 -25.15
N MET A 234 -5.94 -5.56 -24.83
CA MET A 234 -7.08 -5.92 -25.66
C MET A 234 -7.82 -4.66 -26.10
N ARG A 235 -8.40 -4.69 -27.29
CA ARG A 235 -9.32 -3.70 -27.83
C ARG A 235 -10.73 -4.26 -27.79
N HIS A 236 -11.66 -3.52 -27.22
CA HIS A 236 -13.08 -3.82 -27.17
C HIS A 236 -13.90 -2.76 -27.88
N ASP A 237 -14.82 -3.17 -28.72
CA ASP A 237 -15.80 -2.31 -29.38
C ASP A 237 -17.15 -2.47 -28.68
N LEU A 238 -17.68 -1.38 -28.09
CA LEU A 238 -18.93 -1.44 -27.34
C LEU A 238 -20.09 -2.08 -28.14
N GLY A 239 -20.80 -3.01 -27.50
CA GLY A 239 -21.88 -3.77 -28.06
C GLY A 239 -21.45 -5.07 -28.73
N THR A 240 -20.18 -5.48 -28.58
CA THR A 240 -19.68 -6.80 -28.99
C THR A 240 -19.47 -7.71 -27.79
N GLU A 241 -19.41 -9.03 -28.00
CA GLU A 241 -19.05 -9.97 -26.94
C GLU A 241 -17.52 -9.88 -26.66
N SER A 242 -17.11 -10.06 -25.41
CA SER A 242 -15.68 -9.95 -25.01
C SER A 242 -14.79 -11.03 -25.63
N GLU A 243 -15.37 -12.14 -26.11
CA GLU A 243 -14.67 -13.20 -26.84
C GLU A 243 -14.23 -12.75 -28.25
N ASP A 244 -14.85 -11.71 -28.81
CA ASP A 244 -14.51 -11.13 -30.10
C ASP A 244 -13.44 -10.03 -30.00
N ASP A 245 -12.99 -9.70 -28.78
CA ASP A 245 -12.00 -8.65 -28.53
C ASP A 245 -10.66 -8.95 -29.20
N VAL A 246 -10.04 -7.89 -29.75
CA VAL A 246 -8.79 -8.00 -30.48
C VAL A 246 -7.60 -7.81 -29.54
N GLN A 247 -6.72 -8.82 -29.49
CA GLN A 247 -5.43 -8.67 -28.78
C GLN A 247 -4.48 -7.80 -29.61
N VAL A 248 -4.22 -6.58 -29.15
CA VAL A 248 -3.33 -5.62 -29.83
C VAL A 248 -1.87 -5.69 -29.33
N TYR A 249 -1.67 -6.24 -28.13
CA TYR A 249 -0.35 -6.47 -27.56
C TYR A 249 -0.35 -7.67 -26.62
N PHE A 250 0.72 -8.44 -26.64
CA PHE A 250 0.98 -9.51 -25.68
C PHE A 250 2.44 -9.44 -25.20
N GLU A 251 2.64 -9.31 -23.88
CA GLU A 251 3.95 -9.35 -23.27
C GLU A 251 4.37 -10.80 -23.03
N LYS A 252 5.40 -11.24 -23.77
CA LYS A 252 5.89 -12.61 -23.73
C LYS A 252 6.84 -12.89 -22.58
N ASP A 253 7.52 -11.85 -22.14
CA ASP A 253 8.48 -11.93 -21.05
C ASP A 253 7.73 -11.94 -19.71
N GLU A 254 7.89 -13.02 -18.95
CA GLU A 254 7.16 -13.22 -17.70
C GLU A 254 7.64 -12.29 -16.56
N GLU A 255 8.80 -11.66 -16.70
CA GLU A 255 9.30 -10.64 -15.78
C GLU A 255 8.64 -9.27 -16.00
N PHE A 256 7.92 -9.08 -17.10
CA PHE A 256 7.27 -7.82 -17.45
C PHE A 256 5.75 -7.88 -17.24
N THR A 257 5.20 -6.72 -16.91
CA THR A 257 3.76 -6.45 -16.96
C THR A 257 3.47 -5.35 -17.99
N CYS A 258 2.24 -5.31 -18.50
CA CYS A 258 1.85 -4.23 -19.38
C CYS A 258 0.59 -3.49 -18.88
N ASN A 259 0.48 -2.24 -19.27
CA ASN A 259 -0.70 -1.42 -19.05
C ASN A 259 -0.89 -0.46 -20.21
N ILE A 260 -2.07 0.19 -20.28
CA ILE A 260 -2.39 1.18 -21.29
C ILE A 260 -2.92 2.46 -20.65
N GLY A 261 -2.52 3.60 -21.21
CA GLY A 261 -2.96 4.94 -20.82
C GLY A 261 -3.08 5.86 -22.04
N LYS A 262 -3.35 7.14 -21.77
CA LYS A 262 -3.44 8.19 -22.77
C LYS A 262 -2.54 9.36 -22.36
N THR A 263 -1.93 10.04 -23.32
CA THR A 263 -1.12 11.24 -23.08
C THR A 263 -1.98 12.43 -22.66
N LYS A 264 -1.37 13.44 -22.03
CA LYS A 264 -2.03 14.67 -21.56
C LYS A 264 -2.76 15.41 -22.68
N SER A 265 -2.25 15.37 -23.88
CA SER A 265 -2.90 15.94 -25.08
C SER A 265 -4.13 15.15 -25.55
N GLU A 266 -4.39 13.98 -24.98
CA GLU A 266 -5.36 12.96 -25.44
C GLU A 266 -5.14 12.44 -26.87
N LYS A 267 -4.05 12.86 -27.51
CA LYS A 267 -3.73 12.53 -28.90
C LYS A 267 -3.23 11.10 -29.08
N PHE A 268 -2.50 10.57 -28.07
CA PHE A 268 -1.88 9.25 -28.16
C PHE A 268 -2.36 8.32 -27.05
N LEU A 269 -2.67 7.09 -27.43
CA LEU A 269 -2.75 5.93 -26.57
C LEU A 269 -1.32 5.40 -26.37
N VAL A 270 -0.97 5.01 -25.15
CA VAL A 270 0.37 4.54 -24.81
C VAL A 270 0.29 3.21 -24.08
N ILE A 271 0.88 2.16 -24.66
CA ILE A 271 1.14 0.92 -23.95
C ILE A 271 2.51 1.04 -23.29
N PHE A 272 2.56 0.80 -21.99
CA PHE A 272 3.81 0.59 -21.24
C PHE A 272 3.95 -0.89 -20.93
N SER A 273 5.08 -1.48 -21.33
CA SER A 273 5.54 -2.78 -20.86
C SER A 273 6.75 -2.55 -19.98
N SER A 274 6.69 -2.96 -18.71
CA SER A 274 7.72 -2.65 -17.74
C SER A 274 7.92 -3.75 -16.71
N GLN A 275 9.15 -3.88 -16.29
CA GLN A 275 9.57 -4.52 -15.05
C GLN A 275 10.24 -3.45 -14.17
N THR A 276 10.77 -3.82 -13.02
CA THR A 276 11.31 -2.86 -12.02
C THR A 276 12.37 -1.91 -12.58
N LEU A 277 13.20 -2.36 -13.51
CA LEU A 277 14.39 -1.63 -13.99
C LEU A 277 14.34 -1.29 -15.49
N THR A 278 13.34 -1.75 -16.22
CA THR A 278 13.30 -1.65 -17.67
C THR A 278 11.88 -1.31 -18.15
N THR A 279 11.79 -0.37 -19.09
CA THR A 279 10.51 0.04 -19.69
C THR A 279 10.59 0.04 -21.22
N GLU A 280 9.50 -0.33 -21.86
CA GLU A 280 9.24 -0.09 -23.29
C GLU A 280 7.88 0.58 -23.43
N ALA A 281 7.80 1.69 -24.17
CA ALA A 281 6.55 2.35 -24.51
C ALA A 281 6.21 2.13 -26.00
N ARG A 282 4.90 2.01 -26.29
CA ARG A 282 4.34 1.96 -27.65
C ARG A 282 3.22 2.97 -27.76
N ILE A 283 3.13 3.65 -28.89
CA ILE A 283 2.14 4.71 -29.13
C ILE A 283 1.23 4.37 -30.30
N LEU A 284 0.00 4.85 -30.22
CA LEU A 284 -1.02 4.82 -31.27
C LEU A 284 -1.82 6.12 -31.23
N GLU A 285 -2.15 6.69 -32.37
CA GLU A 285 -3.05 7.83 -32.44
C GLU A 285 -4.44 7.44 -31.91
N ALA A 286 -5.00 8.20 -30.96
CA ALA A 286 -6.26 7.88 -30.29
C ALA A 286 -7.48 7.98 -31.22
N ASP A 287 -7.36 8.71 -32.35
CA ASP A 287 -8.38 8.82 -33.41
C ASP A 287 -8.30 7.71 -34.46
N ASN A 288 -7.31 6.80 -34.35
CA ASN A 288 -7.14 5.65 -35.24
C ASN A 288 -7.04 4.33 -34.44
N PRO A 289 -8.09 3.91 -33.73
CA PRO A 289 -8.04 2.76 -32.83
C PRO A 289 -7.79 1.41 -33.51
N ASP A 290 -7.96 1.32 -34.83
CA ASP A 290 -7.67 0.14 -35.66
C ASP A 290 -6.22 0.05 -36.11
N GLY A 291 -5.40 1.07 -35.83
CA GLY A 291 -3.98 1.12 -36.20
C GLY A 291 -3.09 0.21 -35.37
N ASP A 292 -1.83 0.13 -35.78
CA ASP A 292 -0.81 -0.64 -35.06
C ASP A 292 -0.05 0.24 -34.04
N PHE A 293 0.14 -0.27 -32.84
CA PHE A 293 1.00 0.36 -31.85
C PHE A 293 2.47 0.32 -32.28
N ARG A 294 3.10 1.49 -32.40
CA ARG A 294 4.51 1.66 -32.77
C ARG A 294 5.39 1.77 -31.54
N VAL A 295 6.54 1.09 -31.54
CA VAL A 295 7.53 1.23 -30.47
C VAL A 295 8.03 2.67 -30.43
N PHE A 296 8.02 3.30 -29.25
CA PHE A 296 8.56 4.64 -29.05
C PHE A 296 10.09 4.60 -29.01
N VAL A 297 10.64 3.80 -28.10
CA VAL A 297 12.06 3.44 -28.06
C VAL A 297 12.15 1.94 -27.76
N PRO A 298 12.98 1.17 -28.50
CA PRO A 298 13.18 -0.25 -28.22
C PRO A 298 13.65 -0.51 -26.80
N ARG A 299 13.23 -1.67 -26.24
CA ARG A 299 13.62 -2.14 -24.91
C ARG A 299 15.14 -2.23 -24.78
N GLU A 300 15.67 -1.61 -23.74
CA GLU A 300 17.07 -1.67 -23.34
C GLU A 300 17.14 -2.00 -21.85
N VAL A 301 17.92 -3.01 -21.49
CA VAL A 301 18.03 -3.47 -20.09
C VAL A 301 18.49 -2.34 -19.18
N LYS A 302 17.80 -2.14 -18.06
CA LYS A 302 18.01 -1.06 -17.08
C LYS A 302 17.73 0.35 -17.60
N HIS A 303 17.07 0.48 -18.75
CA HIS A 303 16.56 1.76 -19.21
C HIS A 303 15.12 1.93 -18.74
N GLU A 304 14.93 2.78 -17.76
CA GLU A 304 13.62 3.19 -17.26
C GLU A 304 13.23 4.54 -17.88
N TYR A 305 12.05 4.61 -18.49
CA TYR A 305 11.51 5.87 -18.98
C TYR A 305 10.00 5.90 -18.95
N SER A 306 9.45 7.11 -18.92
CA SER A 306 8.04 7.39 -19.14
C SER A 306 7.88 8.55 -20.11
N ILE A 307 6.79 8.55 -20.84
CA ILE A 307 6.50 9.59 -21.84
C ILE A 307 5.16 10.24 -21.54
N ASP A 308 5.05 11.52 -21.87
CA ASP A 308 3.80 12.24 -21.99
C ASP A 308 3.91 13.26 -23.14
N HIS A 309 2.76 13.77 -23.63
CA HIS A 309 2.72 14.61 -24.82
C HIS A 309 1.81 15.83 -24.64
N ILE A 310 2.30 16.99 -25.08
CA ILE A 310 1.56 18.24 -25.24
C ILE A 310 2.25 19.16 -26.25
N ASN A 311 1.50 20.05 -26.92
CA ASN A 311 2.03 21.07 -27.81
C ASN A 311 3.01 20.53 -28.87
N ASP A 312 2.62 19.42 -29.53
CA ASP A 312 3.40 18.74 -30.57
C ASP A 312 4.82 18.29 -30.11
N LYS A 313 4.97 18.00 -28.80
CA LYS A 313 6.21 17.51 -28.20
C LYS A 313 5.96 16.36 -27.24
N PHE A 314 6.85 15.37 -27.26
CA PHE A 314 6.98 14.41 -26.20
C PHE A 314 7.95 14.91 -25.14
N PHE A 315 7.59 14.70 -23.87
CA PHE A 315 8.45 14.86 -22.72
C PHE A 315 8.77 13.46 -22.18
N ILE A 316 10.04 13.20 -21.93
CA ILE A 316 10.53 11.87 -21.58
C ILE A 316 11.33 11.95 -20.26
N ARG A 317 10.79 11.41 -19.19
CA ARG A 317 11.56 11.18 -17.97
C ARG A 317 12.36 9.89 -18.15
N THR A 318 13.68 9.94 -17.97
CA THR A 318 14.56 8.82 -18.29
C THR A 318 15.78 8.78 -17.38
N ASN A 319 16.31 7.56 -17.12
CA ASN A 319 17.59 7.33 -16.46
C ASN A 319 18.75 7.11 -17.45
N SER A 320 18.55 7.36 -18.73
CA SER A 320 19.59 7.19 -19.76
C SER A 320 20.85 8.01 -19.46
N ASP A 321 22.00 7.55 -19.98
CA ASP A 321 23.31 8.22 -19.86
C ASP A 321 23.67 8.48 -18.38
N ASP A 322 23.58 7.43 -17.56
CA ASP A 322 23.93 7.40 -16.13
C ASP A 322 23.15 8.40 -15.25
N ALA A 323 21.98 8.84 -15.70
CA ALA A 323 21.10 9.73 -14.94
C ALA A 323 20.36 8.97 -13.83
N VAL A 324 21.07 8.51 -12.79
CA VAL A 324 20.55 7.63 -11.73
C VAL A 324 19.27 8.20 -11.08
N ASN A 325 19.24 9.50 -10.78
CA ASN A 325 18.07 10.21 -10.24
C ASN A 325 17.12 10.75 -11.30
N PHE A 326 17.24 10.26 -12.54
CA PHE A 326 16.48 10.66 -13.72
C PHE A 326 16.73 12.09 -14.17
N LYS A 327 16.40 12.34 -15.42
CA LYS A 327 16.37 13.63 -16.11
C LYS A 327 15.11 13.72 -16.95
N LEU A 328 14.73 14.90 -17.38
CA LEU A 328 13.64 15.11 -18.32
C LEU A 328 14.19 15.56 -19.67
N MET A 329 13.81 14.84 -20.70
CA MET A 329 14.13 15.15 -22.09
C MET A 329 12.88 15.65 -22.81
N VAL A 330 13.06 16.35 -23.94
CA VAL A 330 11.97 16.79 -24.81
C VAL A 330 12.35 16.54 -26.26
N THR A 331 11.36 16.17 -27.10
CA THR A 331 11.55 15.92 -28.53
C THR A 331 10.29 16.30 -29.33
N PRO A 332 10.39 16.70 -30.61
CA PRO A 332 9.23 16.89 -31.47
C PRO A 332 8.43 15.58 -31.65
N GLU A 333 7.10 15.68 -31.80
CA GLU A 333 6.24 14.48 -31.96
C GLU A 333 6.47 13.72 -33.28
N ASN A 334 6.93 14.38 -34.32
CA ASN A 334 7.17 13.81 -35.65
C ASN A 334 8.60 13.30 -35.86
N ASP A 335 9.48 13.49 -34.88
CA ASP A 335 10.88 13.05 -34.92
C ASP A 335 11.36 12.73 -33.48
N TYR A 336 10.79 11.67 -32.89
CA TYR A 336 11.03 11.29 -31.49
C TYR A 336 12.16 10.26 -31.32
N ASP A 337 12.96 10.02 -32.36
CA ASP A 337 14.14 9.17 -32.25
C ASP A 337 15.08 9.71 -31.15
N ARG A 338 15.71 8.79 -30.41
CA ARG A 338 16.54 9.13 -29.24
C ARG A 338 17.64 10.16 -29.52
N ASP A 339 18.18 10.17 -30.74
CA ASP A 339 19.22 11.11 -31.16
C ASP A 339 18.73 12.59 -31.20
N ASN A 340 17.40 12.78 -31.19
CA ASN A 340 16.75 14.10 -31.23
C ASN A 340 16.27 14.58 -29.87
N TRP A 341 16.54 13.81 -28.79
CA TRP A 341 16.15 14.21 -27.46
C TRP A 341 17.04 15.32 -26.91
N GLU A 342 16.43 16.42 -26.55
CA GLU A 342 17.08 17.56 -25.89
C GLU A 342 16.83 17.55 -24.39
N VAL A 343 17.83 17.95 -23.58
CA VAL A 343 17.69 18.03 -22.11
C VAL A 343 16.78 19.20 -21.75
N PHE A 344 15.69 18.93 -21.05
CA PHE A 344 14.81 19.93 -20.46
C PHE A 344 15.12 20.16 -18.98
N ILE A 345 15.13 19.10 -18.15
CA ILE A 345 15.62 19.13 -16.75
C ILE A 345 16.85 18.22 -16.69
N PRO A 346 18.05 18.76 -16.40
CA PRO A 346 19.25 17.95 -16.27
C PRO A 346 19.19 17.06 -15.04
N HIS A 347 19.92 15.95 -15.06
CA HIS A 347 20.17 15.11 -13.89
C HIS A 347 20.85 15.89 -12.77
N ARG A 348 20.49 15.58 -11.52
CA ARG A 348 21.13 16.08 -10.30
C ARG A 348 21.33 14.95 -9.31
N ASP A 349 22.53 14.86 -8.72
CA ASP A 349 22.86 13.78 -7.79
C ASP A 349 22.07 13.86 -6.47
N ASP A 350 21.69 15.06 -6.05
CA ASP A 350 20.99 15.36 -4.80
C ASP A 350 19.47 15.47 -4.93
N VAL A 351 18.92 15.27 -6.14
CA VAL A 351 17.50 15.43 -6.44
C VAL A 351 16.97 14.29 -7.29
N LEU A 352 16.06 13.51 -6.72
CA LEU A 352 15.33 12.50 -7.49
C LEU A 352 14.14 13.15 -8.22
N LEU A 353 14.17 13.16 -9.55
CA LEU A 353 13.02 13.54 -10.37
C LEU A 353 12.02 12.37 -10.37
N GLN A 354 10.95 12.50 -9.57
CA GLN A 354 9.96 11.44 -9.39
C GLN A 354 8.95 11.34 -10.53
N GLY A 355 8.56 12.50 -11.09
CA GLY A 355 7.55 12.58 -12.14
C GLY A 355 7.29 14.03 -12.54
N TYR A 356 6.35 14.22 -13.45
CA TYR A 356 5.93 15.55 -13.92
C TYR A 356 4.47 15.52 -14.37
N THR A 357 3.87 16.70 -14.52
CA THR A 357 2.59 16.91 -15.20
C THR A 357 2.70 18.12 -16.15
N LEU A 358 1.95 18.07 -17.24
CA LEU A 358 2.00 19.04 -18.34
C LEU A 358 0.77 19.92 -18.34
N PHE A 359 0.99 21.21 -18.66
CA PHE A 359 0.01 22.21 -19.01
C PHE A 359 0.44 22.89 -20.30
N ASN A 360 -0.45 23.63 -20.97
CA ASN A 360 -0.08 24.32 -22.20
C ASN A 360 1.11 25.27 -22.01
N ASP A 361 1.13 26.03 -20.92
CA ASP A 361 2.14 27.05 -20.63
C ASP A 361 3.13 26.65 -19.54
N TYR A 362 2.91 25.51 -18.84
CA TYR A 362 3.71 25.08 -17.70
C TYR A 362 4.04 23.59 -17.74
N LEU A 363 5.18 23.27 -17.14
CA LEU A 363 5.53 21.92 -16.72
C LEU A 363 5.75 21.95 -15.22
N VAL A 364 5.17 20.98 -14.49
CA VAL A 364 5.35 20.89 -13.05
C VAL A 364 6.02 19.56 -12.72
N ALA A 365 7.20 19.64 -12.13
CA ALA A 365 7.98 18.48 -11.69
C ALA A 365 7.72 18.16 -10.23
N SER A 366 7.61 16.86 -9.92
CA SER A 366 7.68 16.32 -8.57
C SER A 366 9.11 15.87 -8.30
N GLU A 367 9.76 16.48 -7.35
CA GLU A 367 11.16 16.24 -7.01
C GLU A 367 11.29 15.82 -5.54
N ARG A 368 12.24 14.93 -5.23
CA ARG A 368 12.57 14.56 -3.84
C ARG A 368 13.95 15.07 -3.48
N ILE A 369 14.02 15.82 -2.38
CA ILE A 369 15.24 16.43 -1.88
C ILE A 369 15.28 16.23 -0.35
N ASN A 370 16.35 15.67 0.18
CA ASN A 370 16.50 15.44 1.63
C ASN A 370 15.29 14.75 2.28
N ALA A 371 14.81 13.68 1.66
CA ALA A 371 13.65 12.91 2.09
C ALA A 371 12.32 13.69 2.15
N LEU A 372 12.20 14.80 1.41
CA LEU A 372 10.98 15.60 1.29
C LEU A 372 10.54 15.72 -0.15
N ASN A 373 9.23 15.68 -0.38
CA ASN A 373 8.64 15.92 -1.69
C ASN A 373 8.54 17.43 -1.95
N ASN A 374 9.04 17.86 -3.10
CA ASN A 374 9.01 19.24 -3.57
C ASN A 374 8.28 19.33 -4.91
N ILE A 375 7.62 20.44 -5.14
CA ILE A 375 6.94 20.75 -6.41
C ILE A 375 7.67 21.90 -7.06
N ARG A 376 8.17 21.69 -8.30
CA ARG A 376 8.87 22.71 -9.07
C ARG A 376 8.08 23.04 -10.33
N VAL A 377 7.80 24.31 -10.54
CA VAL A 377 7.00 24.84 -11.67
C VAL A 377 7.92 25.48 -12.67
N PHE A 378 7.84 25.08 -13.94
CA PHE A 378 8.54 25.65 -15.07
C PHE A 378 7.56 26.38 -15.98
N ASN A 379 7.83 27.61 -16.34
CA ASN A 379 7.10 28.32 -17.38
C ASN A 379 7.71 28.00 -18.75
N LEU A 380 6.96 27.34 -19.61
CA LEU A 380 7.45 26.87 -20.92
C LEU A 380 7.70 28.00 -21.91
N ASN A 381 7.10 29.17 -21.68
CA ASN A 381 7.24 30.36 -22.58
C ASN A 381 8.45 31.22 -22.20
N THR A 382 8.76 31.36 -20.91
CA THR A 382 9.85 32.23 -20.44
C THR A 382 11.12 31.46 -20.08
N GLY A 383 11.00 30.16 -19.77
CA GLY A 383 12.08 29.32 -19.27
C GLY A 383 12.39 29.57 -17.78
N GLU A 384 11.62 30.40 -17.09
CA GLU A 384 11.76 30.61 -15.64
C GLU A 384 11.17 29.45 -14.87
N ASP A 385 11.76 29.12 -13.71
CA ASP A 385 11.26 28.12 -12.79
C ASP A 385 11.29 28.58 -11.33
N HIS A 386 10.50 27.89 -10.48
CA HIS A 386 10.48 28.10 -9.05
C HIS A 386 9.91 26.92 -8.31
N TYR A 387 10.27 26.79 -7.02
CA TYR A 387 9.65 25.81 -6.13
C TYR A 387 8.42 26.41 -5.44
N VAL A 388 7.43 25.55 -5.16
CA VAL A 388 6.33 25.86 -4.25
C VAL A 388 6.85 25.77 -2.81
N ASP A 389 6.74 26.84 -2.03
CA ASP A 389 7.25 26.90 -0.65
C ASP A 389 6.35 26.12 0.32
N PHE A 390 6.95 25.47 1.33
CA PHE A 390 6.25 24.81 2.43
C PHE A 390 6.92 25.15 3.76
N ASP A 391 6.12 25.39 4.82
CA ASP A 391 6.60 25.97 6.07
C ASP A 391 7.04 24.93 7.11
N GLU A 392 6.59 23.66 7.03
CA GLU A 392 6.91 22.64 8.03
C GLU A 392 8.23 21.92 7.71
N GLU A 393 8.98 21.55 8.74
CA GLU A 393 10.24 20.79 8.62
C GLU A 393 10.04 19.37 8.05
N VAL A 394 8.88 18.77 8.34
CA VAL A 394 8.54 17.39 7.98
C VAL A 394 7.15 17.37 7.36
N TYR A 395 7.09 17.19 6.04
CA TYR A 395 5.84 17.20 5.27
C TYR A 395 5.88 16.26 4.07
N SER A 396 4.75 16.10 3.44
CA SER A 396 4.59 15.49 2.12
C SER A 396 3.69 16.37 1.25
N SER A 397 4.14 16.68 0.04
CA SER A 397 3.36 17.36 -0.98
C SER A 397 3.27 16.50 -2.23
N ARG A 398 2.11 16.48 -2.90
CA ARG A 398 1.92 15.69 -4.12
C ARG A 398 1.05 16.44 -5.12
N ILE A 399 1.45 16.43 -6.38
CA ILE A 399 0.60 16.89 -7.48
C ILE A 399 -0.69 16.04 -7.44
N SER A 400 -1.83 16.71 -7.49
CA SER A 400 -3.16 16.08 -7.46
C SER A 400 -3.76 15.98 -8.88
N VAL A 401 -5.07 15.83 -8.99
CA VAL A 401 -5.79 15.74 -10.27
C VAL A 401 -5.75 17.09 -10.98
N ASN A 402 -5.20 17.13 -12.19
CA ASN A 402 -5.03 18.32 -13.04
C ASN A 402 -5.36 17.94 -14.48
N GLU A 403 -6.63 17.70 -14.83
CA GLU A 403 -7.01 17.21 -16.16
C GLU A 403 -6.98 18.31 -17.23
N VAL A 404 -7.30 19.55 -16.88
CA VAL A 404 -7.34 20.67 -17.81
C VAL A 404 -5.92 21.16 -18.12
N ALA A 405 -5.48 20.99 -19.37
CA ALA A 405 -4.16 21.44 -19.80
C ALA A 405 -4.08 22.98 -19.95
N ASP A 406 -5.19 23.65 -20.34
CA ASP A 406 -5.27 25.10 -20.43
C ASP A 406 -5.65 25.70 -19.06
N SER A 407 -4.68 25.72 -18.13
CA SER A 407 -4.88 26.20 -16.77
C SER A 407 -3.60 26.82 -16.19
N ASP A 408 -3.76 27.97 -15.52
CA ASP A 408 -2.72 28.57 -14.67
C ASP A 408 -2.75 28.00 -13.23
N ALA A 409 -3.76 27.19 -12.87
CA ALA A 409 -3.93 26.62 -11.55
C ALA A 409 -3.38 25.18 -11.50
N LEU A 410 -2.44 24.96 -10.59
CA LEU A 410 -1.93 23.65 -10.21
C LEU A 410 -2.66 23.17 -8.96
N ARG A 411 -3.37 22.06 -9.03
CA ARG A 411 -3.91 21.40 -7.86
C ARG A 411 -2.87 20.46 -7.25
N TYR A 412 -2.64 20.60 -5.94
CA TYR A 412 -1.78 19.71 -5.19
C TYR A 412 -2.37 19.38 -3.81
N THR A 413 -1.87 18.33 -3.19
CA THR A 413 -2.20 17.97 -1.81
C THR A 413 -0.98 18.18 -0.93
N TYR A 414 -1.23 18.58 0.32
CA TYR A 414 -0.25 18.78 1.36
C TYR A 414 -0.68 18.06 2.64
N THR A 415 0.26 17.50 3.35
CA THR A 415 0.05 16.91 4.68
C THR A 415 1.37 16.85 5.44
N SER A 416 1.32 16.75 6.77
CA SER A 416 2.45 16.42 7.61
C SER A 416 2.06 15.40 8.69
N LEU A 417 2.93 15.07 9.62
CA LEU A 417 2.54 14.20 10.75
C LEU A 417 1.55 14.89 11.72
N THR A 418 1.40 16.22 11.63
CA THR A 418 0.52 17.04 12.48
C THR A 418 -0.60 17.75 11.72
N THR A 419 -0.44 17.94 10.40
CA THR A 419 -1.40 18.65 9.56
C THR A 419 -2.21 17.66 8.71
N PRO A 420 -3.54 17.61 8.87
CA PRO A 420 -4.43 16.79 8.04
C PRO A 420 -4.26 17.08 6.55
N ARG A 421 -4.61 16.08 5.72
CA ARG A 421 -4.54 16.23 4.27
C ARG A 421 -5.33 17.44 3.82
N SER A 422 -4.66 18.35 3.13
CA SER A 422 -5.17 19.61 2.61
C SER A 422 -5.05 19.63 1.08
N VAL A 423 -6.04 20.17 0.39
CA VAL A 423 -6.07 20.35 -1.06
C VAL A 423 -5.95 21.83 -1.35
N PHE A 424 -5.01 22.18 -2.22
CA PHE A 424 -4.73 23.54 -2.63
C PHE A 424 -4.82 23.68 -4.14
N ASP A 425 -5.29 24.83 -4.62
CA ASP A 425 -4.99 25.34 -5.95
C ASP A 425 -3.89 26.40 -5.84
N TYR A 426 -2.85 26.25 -6.63
CA TYR A 426 -1.71 27.14 -6.72
C TYR A 426 -1.70 27.84 -8.06
N ASN A 427 -1.81 29.15 -8.08
CA ASN A 427 -1.69 29.90 -9.32
C ASN A 427 -0.21 29.99 -9.72
N MET A 428 0.16 29.28 -10.78
CA MET A 428 1.55 29.16 -11.24
C MET A 428 2.14 30.49 -11.74
N LYS A 429 1.29 31.47 -12.09
CA LYS A 429 1.71 32.79 -12.53
C LYS A 429 1.87 33.79 -11.39
N SER A 430 0.86 33.90 -10.50
CA SER A 430 0.89 34.86 -9.36
C SER A 430 1.61 34.27 -8.14
N ARG A 431 1.79 32.96 -8.08
CA ARG A 431 2.34 32.17 -6.95
C ARG A 431 1.46 32.19 -5.69
N GLU A 432 0.20 32.53 -5.83
CA GLU A 432 -0.77 32.52 -4.74
C GLU A 432 -1.31 31.10 -4.49
N LYS A 433 -1.51 30.75 -3.21
CA LYS A 433 -2.07 29.48 -2.78
C LYS A 433 -3.51 29.71 -2.28
N GLU A 434 -4.44 28.92 -2.75
CA GLU A 434 -5.80 28.87 -2.24
C GLU A 434 -6.07 27.52 -1.60
N LEU A 435 -6.39 27.51 -0.28
CA LEU A 435 -6.82 26.30 0.41
C LEU A 435 -8.25 26.00 0.04
N LEU A 436 -8.49 24.91 -0.67
CA LEU A 436 -9.82 24.45 -1.06
C LEU A 436 -10.49 23.60 0.01
N LYS A 437 -9.69 22.75 0.67
CA LYS A 437 -10.17 21.85 1.71
C LYS A 437 -9.01 21.37 2.59
N GLU A 438 -9.22 21.38 3.91
CA GLU A 438 -8.47 20.60 4.87
C GLU A 438 -9.38 19.47 5.38
N THR A 439 -8.89 18.23 5.44
CA THR A 439 -9.67 17.11 5.97
C THR A 439 -10.01 17.38 7.44
N GLU A 440 -11.29 17.44 7.75
CA GLU A 440 -11.76 17.68 9.12
C GLU A 440 -11.54 16.42 9.98
N VAL A 441 -10.94 16.62 11.14
CA VAL A 441 -10.77 15.59 12.17
C VAL A 441 -11.68 15.96 13.32
N LEU A 442 -12.74 15.16 13.52
CA LEU A 442 -13.73 15.43 14.55
C LEU A 442 -13.20 15.16 15.97
N GLY A 443 -13.88 15.68 16.97
CA GLY A 443 -13.49 15.59 18.39
C GLY A 443 -12.52 16.68 18.81
N ASP A 444 -11.69 16.40 19.81
CA ASP A 444 -10.81 17.39 20.44
C ASP A 444 -9.44 17.54 19.73
N PHE A 445 -9.37 17.20 18.44
CA PHE A 445 -8.12 17.34 17.69
C PHE A 445 -7.75 18.81 17.47
N SER A 446 -6.51 19.13 17.77
CA SER A 446 -5.84 20.37 17.34
C SER A 446 -4.40 20.06 16.99
N LYS A 447 -3.95 20.45 15.80
CA LYS A 447 -2.54 20.28 15.38
C LYS A 447 -1.56 20.90 16.37
N ASP A 448 -1.99 21.96 17.08
CA ASP A 448 -1.17 22.64 18.07
C ASP A 448 -0.86 21.78 19.31
N ASN A 449 -1.56 20.67 19.50
CA ASN A 449 -1.29 19.73 20.60
C ASN A 449 -0.12 18.77 20.29
N TYR A 450 0.36 18.73 19.07
CA TYR A 450 1.39 17.79 18.61
C TYR A 450 2.61 18.53 18.07
N GLN A 451 3.72 17.80 17.98
CA GLN A 451 4.97 18.30 17.41
C GLN A 451 5.62 17.21 16.58
N ALA A 452 6.01 17.55 15.34
CA ALA A 452 6.81 16.72 14.48
C ALA A 452 8.27 17.21 14.45
N LYS A 453 9.20 16.28 14.18
CA LYS A 453 10.63 16.56 14.02
C LYS A 453 11.26 15.62 13.01
N ARG A 454 12.32 16.08 12.34
CA ARG A 454 13.26 15.26 11.62
C ARG A 454 14.47 14.97 12.51
N LEU A 455 14.80 13.68 12.64
CA LEU A 455 16.01 13.21 13.29
C LEU A 455 16.88 12.50 12.25
N TRP A 456 18.13 12.29 12.59
CA TRP A 456 19.08 11.54 11.76
C TRP A 456 19.76 10.50 12.65
N ALA A 457 19.60 9.23 12.31
CA ALA A 457 20.30 8.11 12.93
C ALA A 457 21.52 7.76 12.07
N THR A 458 22.63 7.42 12.68
CA THR A 458 23.82 6.97 11.95
C THR A 458 23.88 5.45 11.99
N ALA A 459 23.82 4.82 10.83
CA ALA A 459 23.98 3.37 10.70
C ALA A 459 25.42 2.94 11.02
N ASP A 460 25.63 1.65 11.30
CA ASP A 460 26.95 1.07 11.59
C ASP A 460 27.99 1.32 10.47
N ASP A 461 27.54 1.43 9.22
CA ASP A 461 28.38 1.75 8.06
C ASP A 461 28.63 3.25 7.86
N GLY A 462 28.09 4.11 8.74
CA GLY A 462 28.19 5.57 8.72
C GLY A 462 27.14 6.28 7.86
N THR A 463 26.15 5.55 7.33
CA THR A 463 25.05 6.14 6.56
C THR A 463 24.09 6.89 7.47
N GLU A 464 23.75 8.14 7.11
CA GLU A 464 22.78 8.97 7.85
C GLU A 464 21.36 8.67 7.41
N ILE A 465 20.55 8.08 8.33
CA ILE A 465 19.19 7.63 8.06
C ILE A 465 18.18 8.65 8.60
N PRO A 466 17.30 9.22 7.75
CA PRO A 466 16.27 10.14 8.23
C PRO A 466 15.21 9.40 9.06
N VAL A 467 14.80 10.00 10.17
CA VAL A 467 13.70 9.52 11.02
C VAL A 467 12.70 10.65 11.24
N SER A 468 11.45 10.46 10.82
CA SER A 468 10.36 11.40 11.08
C SER A 468 9.63 11.01 12.35
N LEU A 469 9.57 11.89 13.33
CA LEU A 469 9.01 11.64 14.66
C LEU A 469 7.85 12.58 14.94
N VAL A 470 6.76 12.09 15.56
CA VAL A 470 5.68 12.90 16.11
C VAL A 470 5.31 12.46 17.53
N TYR A 471 4.96 13.43 18.35
CA TYR A 471 4.52 13.23 19.72
C TYR A 471 3.56 14.33 20.18
N ARG A 472 2.78 14.05 21.22
CA ARG A 472 1.95 15.06 21.88
C ARG A 472 2.84 16.03 22.68
N LYS A 473 2.58 17.33 22.63
CA LYS A 473 3.31 18.34 23.42
C LYS A 473 3.24 18.02 24.92
N GLY A 474 4.35 18.18 25.63
CA GLY A 474 4.55 17.70 26.99
C GLY A 474 5.29 16.36 27.06
N PHE A 475 5.63 15.75 25.93
CA PHE A 475 6.55 14.61 25.87
C PHE A 475 7.90 14.98 26.51
N GLU A 476 8.42 14.11 27.36
CA GLU A 476 9.74 14.24 27.98
C GLU A 476 10.68 13.16 27.42
N ARG A 477 11.80 13.57 26.88
CA ARG A 477 12.87 12.70 26.40
C ARG A 477 13.65 12.09 27.57
N ASN A 478 13.07 11.10 28.22
CA ASN A 478 13.59 10.46 29.43
C ASN A 478 13.61 8.91 29.36
N GLY A 479 13.40 8.34 28.18
CA GLY A 479 13.39 6.91 27.91
C GLY A 479 12.16 6.15 28.46
N LYS A 480 11.10 6.83 28.92
CA LYS A 480 9.95 6.18 29.56
C LYS A 480 8.70 6.07 28.70
N SER A 481 8.65 6.81 27.61
CA SER A 481 7.50 6.81 26.71
C SER A 481 7.50 5.58 25.80
N PRO A 482 6.36 4.91 25.64
CA PRO A 482 6.23 3.90 24.61
C PRO A 482 6.34 4.57 23.22
N MET A 483 6.90 3.82 22.26
CA MET A 483 7.09 4.28 20.88
C MET A 483 6.65 3.20 19.90
N LEU A 484 5.98 3.63 18.83
CA LEU A 484 5.78 2.83 17.63
C LEU A 484 6.76 3.30 16.55
N LEU A 485 7.68 2.42 16.15
CA LEU A 485 8.59 2.61 15.03
C LEU A 485 8.04 1.86 13.81
N TYR A 486 7.91 2.56 12.68
CA TYR A 486 7.37 2.03 11.43
C TYR A 486 8.37 2.20 10.29
N ALA A 487 8.45 1.20 9.40
CA ALA A 487 9.14 1.32 8.11
C ALA A 487 8.55 0.37 7.05
N TYR A 488 9.05 0.49 5.80
CA TYR A 488 8.71 -0.41 4.69
C TYR A 488 9.98 -0.95 4.02
N GLY A 489 10.80 -0.11 3.40
CA GLY A 489 12.15 -0.40 2.95
C GLY A 489 12.28 -1.31 1.72
N SER A 490 11.37 -1.22 0.74
CA SER A 490 11.45 -2.03 -0.49
C SER A 490 10.80 -1.31 -1.68
N TYR A 491 11.14 -1.76 -2.90
CA TYR A 491 10.60 -1.29 -4.18
C TYR A 491 10.86 0.19 -4.48
N GLY A 492 11.82 0.81 -3.81
CA GLY A 492 11.98 2.26 -3.89
C GLY A 492 10.77 3.05 -3.36
N TYR A 493 9.87 2.37 -2.63
CA TYR A 493 8.67 3.01 -2.08
C TYR A 493 9.01 3.84 -0.85
N SER A 494 8.86 5.16 -0.99
CA SER A 494 9.10 6.10 0.12
C SER A 494 7.89 6.20 1.04
N ARG A 495 8.11 6.02 2.33
CA ARG A 495 7.10 6.21 3.35
C ARG A 495 7.08 7.66 3.82
N ASP A 496 6.32 8.50 3.12
CA ASP A 496 6.24 9.92 3.42
C ASP A 496 5.56 10.21 4.77
N PRO A 497 6.00 11.25 5.49
CA PRO A 497 5.42 11.68 6.76
C PRO A 497 4.05 12.33 6.53
N SER A 498 3.01 11.51 6.59
CA SER A 498 1.62 11.91 6.34
C SER A 498 0.78 11.80 7.60
N PHE A 499 -0.22 12.68 7.74
CA PHE A 499 -1.19 12.63 8.83
C PHE A 499 -2.00 11.33 8.82
N ASN A 500 -2.14 10.75 9.99
CA ASN A 500 -3.01 9.60 10.20
C ASN A 500 -3.80 9.78 11.50
N SER A 501 -5.11 10.00 11.39
CA SER A 501 -5.97 10.22 12.56
C SER A 501 -6.05 9.04 13.52
N SER A 502 -5.80 7.81 13.05
CA SER A 502 -5.74 6.63 13.92
C SER A 502 -4.56 6.67 14.88
N VAL A 503 -3.41 7.21 14.44
CA VAL A 503 -2.20 7.34 15.29
C VAL A 503 -2.45 8.23 16.50
N LEU A 504 -3.40 9.18 16.41
CA LEU A 504 -3.79 10.03 17.55
C LEU A 504 -4.19 9.21 18.76
N SER A 505 -4.81 8.03 18.56
CA SER A 505 -5.20 7.13 19.66
C SER A 505 -4.00 6.62 20.46
N LEU A 506 -2.85 6.46 19.82
CA LEU A 506 -1.58 6.14 20.49
C LEU A 506 -0.95 7.39 21.13
N LEU A 507 -0.86 8.51 20.37
CA LEU A 507 -0.24 9.74 20.84
C LEU A 507 -0.94 10.29 22.08
N ASP A 508 -2.28 10.26 22.13
CA ASP A 508 -3.08 10.73 23.26
C ASP A 508 -2.93 9.86 24.52
N ARG A 509 -2.47 8.61 24.34
CA ARG A 509 -2.11 7.68 25.43
C ARG A 509 -0.62 7.70 25.80
N GLY A 510 0.12 8.69 25.25
CA GLY A 510 1.52 8.97 25.59
C GLY A 510 2.54 8.16 24.79
N PHE A 511 2.14 7.53 23.70
CA PHE A 511 3.07 7.01 22.71
C PHE A 511 3.74 8.15 21.93
N THR A 512 4.90 7.86 21.38
CA THR A 512 5.49 8.56 20.25
C THR A 512 5.37 7.69 19.01
N TYR A 513 5.33 8.30 17.83
CA TYR A 513 5.29 7.58 16.54
C TYR A 513 6.44 8.03 15.67
N ALA A 514 7.21 7.09 15.16
CA ALA A 514 8.36 7.35 14.31
C ALA A 514 8.30 6.56 13.01
N ILE A 515 8.76 7.16 11.93
CA ILE A 515 8.96 6.51 10.62
C ILE A 515 10.46 6.53 10.34
N ALA A 516 11.08 5.36 10.24
CA ALA A 516 12.45 5.21 9.78
C ALA A 516 12.47 5.14 8.24
N HIS A 517 13.18 6.06 7.61
CA HIS A 517 13.30 6.17 6.16
C HIS A 517 14.53 5.38 5.69
N ILE A 518 14.48 4.08 5.86
CA ILE A 518 15.58 3.13 5.65
C ILE A 518 15.88 2.88 4.18
N ARG A 519 17.08 2.38 3.87
CA ARG A 519 17.47 1.92 2.53
C ARG A 519 16.51 0.84 2.00
N GLY A 520 16.30 0.84 0.68
CA GLY A 520 15.27 0.05 0.01
C GLY A 520 14.03 0.88 -0.35
N GLY A 521 13.82 2.05 0.31
CA GLY A 521 12.98 3.15 -0.18
C GLY A 521 13.73 4.05 -1.16
N SER A 522 13.15 5.20 -1.52
CA SER A 522 13.81 6.22 -2.35
C SER A 522 13.85 7.59 -1.66
N GLU A 523 13.80 7.62 -0.34
CA GLU A 523 13.71 8.88 0.42
C GLU A 523 14.92 9.78 0.16
N MET A 524 16.12 9.20 0.03
CA MET A 524 17.36 9.93 -0.27
C MET A 524 17.80 9.82 -1.74
N GLY A 525 16.86 9.47 -2.65
CA GLY A 525 17.15 9.32 -4.07
C GLY A 525 17.21 7.86 -4.54
N ARG A 526 17.53 7.64 -5.82
CA ARG A 526 17.55 6.30 -6.42
C ARG A 526 18.62 5.39 -5.80
N GLN A 527 19.79 5.92 -5.45
CA GLN A 527 20.86 5.13 -4.84
C GLN A 527 20.41 4.52 -3.49
N TRP A 528 19.55 5.20 -2.74
CA TRP A 528 18.95 4.70 -1.50
C TRP A 528 18.18 3.38 -1.71
N TYR A 529 17.53 3.27 -2.85
CA TYR A 529 16.84 2.05 -3.27
C TYR A 529 17.84 0.96 -3.68
N GLU A 530 18.83 1.29 -4.51
CA GLU A 530 19.83 0.33 -4.98
C GLU A 530 20.65 -0.26 -3.82
N ASP A 531 20.90 0.53 -2.76
CA ASP A 531 21.62 0.11 -1.57
C ASP A 531 20.76 -0.71 -0.58
N GLY A 532 19.51 -0.96 -0.88
CA GLY A 532 18.58 -1.73 -0.03
C GLY A 532 17.85 -2.86 -0.77
N LYS A 533 18.34 -3.32 -1.93
CA LYS A 533 17.76 -4.43 -2.69
C LYS A 533 18.80 -5.46 -3.12
N LEU A 534 18.34 -6.57 -3.70
CA LEU A 534 19.21 -7.66 -4.19
C LEU A 534 20.25 -8.06 -3.13
N LEU A 535 21.52 -8.09 -3.50
CA LEU A 535 22.62 -8.44 -2.60
C LEU A 535 22.95 -7.38 -1.52
N ASN A 536 22.22 -6.25 -1.51
CA ASN A 536 22.32 -5.20 -0.50
C ASN A 536 21.13 -5.20 0.46
N LYS A 537 20.19 -6.15 0.33
CA LYS A 537 18.92 -6.15 1.09
C LYS A 537 19.11 -6.16 2.61
N MET A 538 20.19 -6.70 3.11
CA MET A 538 20.52 -6.72 4.55
C MET A 538 20.58 -5.30 5.13
N ASN A 539 21.02 -4.30 4.36
CA ASN A 539 21.08 -2.91 4.81
C ASN A 539 19.72 -2.37 5.25
N THR A 540 18.63 -2.80 4.60
CA THR A 540 17.27 -2.44 5.02
C THR A 540 16.98 -2.84 6.48
N PHE A 541 17.42 -4.03 6.86
CA PHE A 541 17.14 -4.61 8.18
C PHE A 541 18.06 -4.03 9.26
N THR A 542 19.35 -3.85 8.95
CA THR A 542 20.30 -3.22 9.88
C THR A 542 19.95 -1.77 10.10
N ASP A 543 19.64 -0.98 9.07
CA ASP A 543 19.22 0.41 9.18
C ASP A 543 18.03 0.59 10.15
N PHE A 544 17.08 -0.34 10.14
CA PHE A 544 15.93 -0.25 11.05
C PHE A 544 16.32 -0.51 12.49
N ASN A 545 17.20 -1.49 12.73
CA ASN A 545 17.74 -1.76 14.06
C ASN A 545 18.62 -0.60 14.55
N ASP A 546 19.46 -0.02 13.70
CA ASP A 546 20.29 1.16 14.01
C ASP A 546 19.41 2.37 14.39
N CYS A 547 18.31 2.58 13.67
CA CYS A 547 17.29 3.58 14.05
C CYS A 547 16.66 3.29 15.42
N ALA A 548 16.37 2.03 15.71
CA ALA A 548 15.82 1.62 17.01
C ALA A 548 16.82 1.88 18.14
N GLU A 549 18.09 1.49 17.98
CA GLU A 549 19.18 1.74 18.93
C GLU A 549 19.39 3.23 19.15
N PHE A 550 19.49 4.03 18.07
CA PHE A 550 19.57 5.49 18.15
C PHE A 550 18.44 6.10 19.01
N LEU A 551 17.20 5.70 18.77
CA LEU A 551 16.05 6.22 19.51
C LEU A 551 16.07 5.82 21.00
N ILE A 552 16.62 4.65 21.33
CA ILE A 552 16.86 4.19 22.70
C ILE A 552 17.99 5.00 23.36
N GLU A 553 19.14 5.11 22.72
CA GLU A 553 20.32 5.82 23.21
C GLU A 553 20.01 7.30 23.45
N GLU A 554 19.27 7.93 22.54
CA GLU A 554 18.81 9.31 22.64
C GLU A 554 17.66 9.51 23.63
N ASN A 555 17.26 8.46 24.36
CA ASN A 555 16.21 8.48 25.40
C ASN A 555 14.81 8.90 24.88
N TYR A 556 14.48 8.62 23.64
CA TYR A 556 13.10 8.75 23.14
C TYR A 556 12.22 7.62 23.66
N THR A 557 12.78 6.43 23.84
CA THR A 557 12.13 5.23 24.37
C THR A 557 13.15 4.30 25.04
N ASN A 558 12.77 3.04 25.32
CA ASN A 558 13.66 1.98 25.78
C ASN A 558 13.14 0.63 25.25
N PRO A 559 13.93 -0.49 25.30
CA PRO A 559 13.50 -1.80 24.77
C PRO A 559 12.17 -2.34 25.33
N ASP A 560 11.87 -2.06 26.60
CA ASP A 560 10.60 -2.49 27.24
C ASP A 560 9.39 -1.67 26.79
N LYS A 561 9.60 -0.64 25.96
CA LYS A 561 8.59 0.31 25.49
C LYS A 561 8.63 0.54 23.97
N LEU A 562 9.58 -0.06 23.24
CA LEU A 562 9.68 0.06 21.81
C LEU A 562 8.83 -1.02 21.12
N PHE A 563 7.94 -0.57 20.25
CA PHE A 563 7.13 -1.40 19.37
C PHE A 563 7.52 -1.15 17.93
N ALA A 564 7.55 -2.21 17.11
CA ALA A 564 7.80 -2.12 15.68
C ALA A 564 6.60 -2.60 14.88
N MET A 565 6.38 -2.01 13.71
CA MET A 565 5.31 -2.41 12.81
C MET A 565 5.73 -2.27 11.35
N GLY A 566 5.36 -3.24 10.53
CA GLY A 566 5.52 -3.22 9.09
C GLY A 566 4.57 -4.21 8.40
N GLY A 567 4.21 -3.92 7.16
CA GLY A 567 3.30 -4.78 6.38
C GLY A 567 3.88 -5.19 5.04
N SER A 568 3.49 -6.36 4.51
CA SER A 568 3.95 -6.87 3.22
C SER A 568 5.48 -7.06 3.21
N ALA A 569 6.22 -6.38 2.33
CA ALA A 569 7.69 -6.31 2.41
C ALA A 569 8.18 -5.66 3.72
N GLY A 570 7.43 -4.70 4.31
CA GLY A 570 7.67 -4.24 5.68
C GLY A 570 7.42 -5.33 6.74
N GLY A 571 6.61 -6.34 6.44
CA GLY A 571 6.45 -7.54 7.25
C GLY A 571 7.65 -8.48 7.14
N LEU A 572 8.30 -8.58 5.97
CA LEU A 572 9.63 -9.19 5.83
C LEU A 572 10.64 -8.50 6.74
N LEU A 573 10.67 -7.15 6.72
CA LEU A 573 11.49 -6.35 7.64
C LEU A 573 11.24 -6.77 9.10
N MET A 574 9.98 -6.85 9.53
CA MET A 574 9.63 -7.25 10.90
C MET A 574 10.16 -8.66 11.24
N GLY A 575 9.99 -9.61 10.32
CA GLY A 575 10.49 -10.97 10.50
C GLY A 575 12.01 -11.06 10.56
N ALA A 576 12.73 -10.24 9.76
CA ALA A 576 14.18 -10.21 9.76
C ALA A 576 14.76 -9.57 11.04
N VAL A 577 14.23 -8.41 11.47
CA VAL A 577 14.77 -7.70 12.65
C VAL A 577 14.57 -8.47 13.95
N VAL A 578 13.46 -9.23 14.10
CA VAL A 578 13.26 -10.08 15.29
C VAL A 578 14.15 -11.33 15.30
N ASN A 579 14.66 -11.76 14.14
CA ASN A 579 15.69 -12.81 14.08
C ASN A 579 17.09 -12.27 14.40
N LEU A 580 17.37 -11.00 14.04
CA LEU A 580 18.67 -10.34 14.21
C LEU A 580 18.85 -9.83 15.66
N GLN A 581 17.96 -8.97 16.14
CA GLN A 581 18.06 -8.28 17.44
C GLN A 581 16.69 -8.24 18.14
N PRO A 582 16.16 -9.40 18.59
CA PRO A 582 14.85 -9.49 19.22
C PRO A 582 14.72 -8.68 20.51
N GLU A 583 15.83 -8.44 21.22
CA GLU A 583 15.91 -7.74 22.50
C GLU A 583 15.61 -6.24 22.41
N LEU A 584 15.63 -5.66 21.23
CA LEU A 584 15.30 -4.24 21.03
C LEU A 584 13.82 -3.95 21.20
N TYR A 585 12.96 -4.95 21.05
CA TYR A 585 11.51 -4.73 20.90
C TYR A 585 10.69 -5.35 22.03
N LYS A 586 9.76 -4.58 22.58
CA LYS A 586 8.72 -5.06 23.50
C LYS A 586 7.67 -5.88 22.76
N GLY A 587 7.28 -5.41 21.57
CA GLY A 587 6.28 -6.07 20.73
C GLY A 587 6.41 -5.68 19.27
N VAL A 588 6.00 -6.59 18.38
CA VAL A 588 6.07 -6.41 16.93
C VAL A 588 4.73 -6.77 16.30
N VAL A 589 4.26 -5.94 15.39
CA VAL A 589 3.11 -6.20 14.53
C VAL A 589 3.60 -6.45 13.10
N ALA A 590 3.44 -7.67 12.61
CA ALA A 590 3.76 -8.07 11.24
C ALA A 590 2.46 -8.28 10.45
N ALA A 591 2.10 -7.30 9.62
CA ALA A 591 0.87 -7.33 8.82
C ALA A 591 1.14 -7.92 7.44
N VAL A 592 0.35 -8.94 7.05
CA VAL A 592 0.47 -9.65 5.76
C VAL A 592 1.93 -9.91 5.33
N PRO A 593 2.77 -10.49 6.22
CA PRO A 593 4.22 -10.42 6.08
C PRO A 593 4.78 -11.40 5.06
N PHE A 594 5.66 -10.92 4.19
CA PHE A 594 6.44 -11.72 3.24
C PHE A 594 7.62 -12.40 3.96
N VAL A 595 7.42 -13.60 4.48
CA VAL A 595 8.36 -14.23 5.41
C VAL A 595 8.95 -15.56 4.97
N ASP A 596 8.47 -16.16 3.89
CA ASP A 596 9.04 -17.40 3.32
C ASP A 596 9.65 -17.12 1.93
N VAL A 597 10.62 -16.18 1.91
CA VAL A 597 11.17 -15.54 0.71
C VAL A 597 11.66 -16.56 -0.30
N VAL A 598 12.49 -17.51 0.15
CA VAL A 598 13.12 -18.49 -0.76
C VAL A 598 12.09 -19.42 -1.40
N THR A 599 11.09 -19.88 -0.63
CA THR A 599 10.06 -20.79 -1.15
C THR A 599 9.16 -20.08 -2.17
N THR A 600 8.79 -18.84 -1.88
CA THR A 600 7.94 -18.04 -2.78
C THR A 600 8.67 -17.66 -4.06
N MET A 601 9.92 -17.17 -3.95
CA MET A 601 10.70 -16.76 -5.12
C MET A 601 11.17 -17.92 -6.01
N LEU A 602 11.16 -19.16 -5.53
CA LEU A 602 11.40 -20.37 -6.33
C LEU A 602 10.18 -20.87 -7.10
N ASP A 603 8.99 -20.34 -6.86
CA ASP A 603 7.75 -20.83 -7.44
C ASP A 603 7.11 -19.79 -8.39
N PRO A 604 7.41 -19.85 -9.71
CA PRO A 604 6.91 -18.88 -10.67
C PRO A 604 5.38 -18.96 -10.89
N SER A 605 4.69 -19.97 -10.35
CA SER A 605 3.23 -20.05 -10.39
C SER A 605 2.56 -19.13 -9.38
N ILE A 606 3.29 -18.66 -8.37
CA ILE A 606 2.78 -17.68 -7.40
C ILE A 606 2.69 -16.30 -8.07
N PRO A 607 1.56 -15.59 -7.94
CA PRO A 607 1.43 -14.24 -8.47
C PRO A 607 2.58 -13.32 -8.06
N LEU A 608 3.06 -12.51 -8.98
CA LEU A 608 4.15 -11.53 -8.84
C LEU A 608 5.57 -12.11 -8.80
N THR A 609 5.80 -13.38 -8.49
CA THR A 609 7.15 -13.95 -8.27
C THR A 609 8.15 -13.58 -9.38
N THR A 610 7.80 -13.79 -10.65
CA THR A 610 8.70 -13.51 -11.77
C THR A 610 9.04 -12.03 -11.92
N PHE A 611 8.05 -11.16 -11.68
CA PHE A 611 8.23 -9.70 -11.71
C PHE A 611 9.14 -9.19 -10.57
N GLU A 612 9.20 -9.92 -9.45
CA GLU A 612 9.92 -9.49 -8.25
C GLU A 612 11.37 -9.98 -8.15
N TRP A 613 11.86 -10.74 -9.14
CA TRP A 613 13.26 -11.13 -9.16
C TRP A 613 14.24 -9.95 -9.23
N ASP A 614 13.83 -8.84 -9.80
CA ASP A 614 14.61 -7.60 -9.81
C ASP A 614 14.73 -6.93 -8.42
N GLU A 615 13.80 -7.21 -7.52
CA GLU A 615 13.83 -6.69 -6.15
C GLU A 615 14.63 -7.61 -5.22
N TRP A 616 14.35 -8.92 -5.28
CA TRP A 616 14.88 -9.89 -4.33
C TRP A 616 16.06 -10.70 -4.89
N GLY A 617 16.18 -10.83 -6.20
CA GLY A 617 17.05 -11.73 -6.93
C GLY A 617 16.31 -12.99 -7.42
N ASP A 618 16.87 -13.67 -8.39
CA ASP A 618 16.37 -14.95 -8.88
C ASP A 618 17.06 -16.11 -8.14
N PRO A 619 16.38 -16.84 -7.24
CA PRO A 619 16.99 -17.91 -6.47
C PRO A 619 17.32 -19.17 -7.29
N ARG A 620 17.00 -19.20 -8.60
CA ARG A 620 17.55 -20.21 -9.53
C ARG A 620 19.05 -20.00 -9.78
N GLU A 621 19.57 -18.81 -9.46
CA GLU A 621 20.98 -18.50 -9.37
C GLU A 621 21.48 -18.72 -7.94
N GLU A 622 22.59 -19.48 -7.79
CA GLU A 622 23.11 -19.92 -6.49
C GLU A 622 23.44 -18.76 -5.54
N GLU A 623 23.97 -17.66 -6.06
CA GLU A 623 24.32 -16.47 -5.27
C GLU A 623 23.11 -15.84 -4.60
N TYR A 624 22.05 -15.60 -5.38
CA TYR A 624 20.79 -15.02 -4.85
C TYR A 624 20.08 -16.00 -3.91
N TYR A 625 20.09 -17.30 -4.21
CA TYR A 625 19.51 -18.30 -3.33
C TYR A 625 20.13 -18.25 -1.93
N HIS A 626 21.46 -18.29 -1.84
CA HIS A 626 22.16 -18.27 -0.55
C HIS A 626 22.04 -16.94 0.15
N TYR A 627 22.00 -15.83 -0.60
CA TYR A 627 21.80 -14.52 -0.01
C TYR A 627 20.37 -14.35 0.57
N MET A 628 19.34 -14.72 -0.18
CA MET A 628 17.95 -14.72 0.33
C MET A 628 17.81 -15.63 1.56
N LEU A 629 18.42 -16.80 1.53
CA LEU A 629 18.40 -17.74 2.65
C LEU A 629 18.98 -17.10 3.91
N SER A 630 19.98 -16.21 3.79
CA SER A 630 20.64 -15.57 4.92
C SER A 630 19.72 -14.61 5.70
N TYR A 631 18.65 -14.10 5.08
CA TYR A 631 17.71 -13.17 5.72
C TYR A 631 16.24 -13.63 5.73
N SER A 632 15.87 -14.66 4.94
CA SER A 632 14.48 -15.17 4.89
C SER A 632 13.97 -15.47 6.30
N PRO A 633 12.96 -14.75 6.81
CA PRO A 633 12.52 -14.87 8.20
C PRO A 633 12.15 -16.29 8.60
N TYR A 634 11.44 -17.02 7.73
CA TYR A 634 11.07 -18.40 7.97
C TYR A 634 12.29 -19.31 8.10
N ASP A 635 13.28 -19.17 7.22
CA ASP A 635 14.46 -20.01 7.21
C ASP A 635 15.38 -19.69 8.39
N GLN A 636 15.46 -18.44 8.82
CA GLN A 636 16.32 -17.95 9.91
C GLN A 636 15.73 -18.06 11.32
N VAL A 637 14.51 -18.63 11.49
CA VAL A 637 13.99 -18.93 12.83
C VAL A 637 14.94 -19.87 13.57
N LYS A 638 15.37 -19.45 14.75
CA LYS A 638 16.31 -20.20 15.60
C LYS A 638 15.81 -20.28 17.04
N LYS A 639 16.43 -21.14 17.86
CA LYS A 639 16.08 -21.26 19.28
C LYS A 639 16.63 -20.05 20.04
N GLN A 640 15.76 -19.07 20.30
CA GLN A 640 16.08 -17.86 21.06
C GLN A 640 14.80 -17.28 21.68
N ASN A 641 14.94 -16.23 22.49
CA ASN A 641 13.80 -15.43 22.94
C ASN A 641 13.37 -14.48 21.83
N TYR A 642 12.07 -14.36 21.62
CA TYR A 642 11.44 -13.44 20.69
C TYR A 642 10.58 -12.41 21.45
N PRO A 643 10.36 -11.20 20.91
CA PRO A 643 9.41 -10.24 21.50
C PRO A 643 7.97 -10.81 21.46
N ASN A 644 7.01 -10.06 22.01
CA ASN A 644 5.62 -10.36 21.74
C ASN A 644 5.33 -10.06 20.25
N ILE A 645 4.68 -10.97 19.54
CA ILE A 645 4.42 -10.82 18.09
C ILE A 645 2.93 -11.01 17.81
N LEU A 646 2.33 -10.06 17.11
CA LEU A 646 1.03 -10.17 16.48
C LEU A 646 1.20 -10.20 14.95
N VAL A 647 0.74 -11.28 14.34
CA VAL A 647 0.76 -11.46 12.87
C VAL A 647 -0.68 -11.37 12.36
N THR A 648 -0.91 -10.54 11.32
CA THR A 648 -2.20 -10.47 10.64
C THR A 648 -2.06 -10.89 9.18
N THR A 649 -3.05 -11.59 8.62
CA THR A 649 -3.05 -12.02 7.21
C THR A 649 -4.45 -12.17 6.65
N GLY A 650 -4.58 -12.32 5.33
CA GLY A 650 -5.83 -12.59 4.62
C GLY A 650 -5.78 -13.94 3.90
N PHE A 651 -6.82 -14.76 4.04
CA PHE A 651 -6.89 -16.08 3.40
C PHE A 651 -6.85 -15.99 1.85
N TRP A 652 -7.42 -14.92 1.29
CA TRP A 652 -7.48 -14.65 -0.15
C TRP A 652 -6.32 -13.77 -0.66
N ASP A 653 -5.27 -13.61 0.16
CA ASP A 653 -4.12 -12.80 -0.24
C ASP A 653 -3.46 -13.38 -1.50
N SER A 654 -3.37 -12.54 -2.55
CA SER A 654 -2.77 -12.88 -3.84
C SER A 654 -1.39 -12.24 -4.06
N GLN A 655 -0.91 -11.45 -3.10
CA GLN A 655 0.41 -10.82 -3.16
C GLN A 655 1.41 -11.52 -2.23
N VAL A 656 0.98 -11.77 -0.98
CA VAL A 656 1.72 -12.56 0.00
C VAL A 656 0.80 -13.69 0.47
N GLN A 657 1.14 -14.90 0.13
CA GLN A 657 0.28 -16.04 0.38
C GLN A 657 0.06 -16.25 1.90
N TYR A 658 -1.19 -16.49 2.33
CA TYR A 658 -1.56 -16.66 3.75
C TYR A 658 -0.74 -17.73 4.46
N TRP A 659 -0.25 -18.73 3.72
CA TRP A 659 0.53 -19.83 4.30
C TRP A 659 1.94 -19.39 4.73
N GLU A 660 2.50 -18.31 4.21
CA GLU A 660 3.79 -17.79 4.63
C GLU A 660 3.76 -17.40 6.12
N PRO A 661 2.90 -16.44 6.56
CA PRO A 661 2.78 -16.12 7.97
C PRO A 661 2.30 -17.30 8.83
N ALA A 662 1.41 -18.17 8.32
CA ALA A 662 0.93 -19.32 9.05
C ALA A 662 2.07 -20.31 9.38
N LYS A 663 2.89 -20.65 8.40
CA LYS A 663 4.09 -21.48 8.56
C LYS A 663 5.11 -20.83 9.49
N TRP A 664 5.32 -19.52 9.32
CA TRP A 664 6.27 -18.76 10.16
C TRP A 664 5.87 -18.78 11.63
N VAL A 665 4.60 -18.54 11.95
CA VAL A 665 4.07 -18.62 13.31
C VAL A 665 4.21 -20.04 13.88
N ALA A 666 3.89 -21.08 13.11
CA ALA A 666 4.06 -22.47 13.53
C ALA A 666 5.53 -22.78 13.88
N LYS A 667 6.48 -22.36 13.03
CA LYS A 667 7.92 -22.56 13.27
C LYS A 667 8.45 -21.74 14.43
N LEU A 668 8.04 -20.49 14.59
CA LEU A 668 8.39 -19.65 15.74
C LEU A 668 7.90 -20.31 17.06
N ARG A 669 6.67 -20.82 17.08
CA ARG A 669 6.10 -21.47 18.27
C ARG A 669 6.86 -22.71 18.68
N ASP A 670 7.37 -23.47 17.72
CA ASP A 670 8.22 -24.64 17.95
C ASP A 670 9.63 -24.28 18.49
N MET A 671 10.14 -23.12 18.08
CA MET A 671 11.56 -22.76 18.32
C MET A 671 11.80 -21.72 19.42
N LYS A 672 10.79 -20.88 19.73
CA LYS A 672 10.95 -19.83 20.76
C LYS A 672 11.25 -20.40 22.14
N ALA A 673 12.09 -19.71 22.91
CA ALA A 673 12.55 -20.14 24.23
C ALA A 673 11.98 -19.30 25.40
N ASP A 674 11.01 -18.45 25.11
CA ASP A 674 10.35 -17.50 26.02
C ASP A 674 8.85 -17.80 26.14
N ASP A 675 8.14 -17.07 27.04
CA ASP A 675 6.70 -17.13 27.24
C ASP A 675 5.95 -15.92 26.65
N ASN A 676 6.60 -15.10 25.82
CA ASN A 676 5.99 -13.95 25.18
C ASN A 676 4.86 -14.37 24.21
N MET A 677 3.87 -13.50 24.02
CA MET A 677 2.75 -13.78 23.12
C MET A 677 3.21 -13.95 21.69
N LEU A 678 2.66 -14.96 21.01
CA LEU A 678 2.79 -15.16 19.56
C LEU A 678 1.39 -15.48 19.03
N LEU A 679 0.85 -14.54 18.27
CA LEU A 679 -0.56 -14.52 17.85
C LEU A 679 -0.64 -14.44 16.33
N LEU A 680 -1.58 -15.18 15.73
CA LEU A 680 -1.93 -15.12 14.32
C LEU A 680 -3.41 -14.82 14.16
N LYS A 681 -3.73 -13.76 13.42
CA LYS A 681 -5.10 -13.39 13.04
C LYS A 681 -5.26 -13.44 11.52
N THR A 682 -6.05 -14.42 11.05
CA THR A 682 -6.37 -14.56 9.62
C THR A 682 -7.77 -14.00 9.34
N ASN A 683 -7.87 -13.03 8.42
CA ASN A 683 -9.16 -12.62 7.85
C ASN A 683 -9.56 -13.63 6.78
N MET A 684 -10.58 -14.47 7.07
CA MET A 684 -11.03 -15.53 6.17
C MET A 684 -11.79 -15.04 4.95
N LYS A 685 -12.14 -13.73 4.87
CA LYS A 685 -12.98 -13.14 3.83
C LYS A 685 -12.27 -12.07 2.99
N ALA A 686 -11.00 -11.79 3.26
CA ALA A 686 -10.24 -10.76 2.59
C ALA A 686 -8.86 -11.24 2.15
N GLY A 687 -8.24 -10.48 1.24
CA GLY A 687 -6.86 -10.67 0.78
C GLY A 687 -5.93 -9.62 1.35
N HIS A 688 -4.91 -9.21 0.58
CA HIS A 688 -3.80 -8.35 1.00
C HIS A 688 -4.20 -7.00 1.59
N GLY A 689 -5.26 -6.41 1.07
CA GLY A 689 -5.78 -5.11 1.54
C GLY A 689 -6.62 -5.16 2.81
N GLY A 690 -6.88 -6.36 3.37
CA GLY A 690 -7.77 -6.55 4.52
C GLY A 690 -9.25 -6.35 4.15
N ALA A 691 -10.08 -6.04 5.14
CA ALA A 691 -11.50 -5.81 4.94
C ALA A 691 -11.78 -4.60 4.03
N SER A 692 -12.82 -4.69 3.21
CA SER A 692 -13.30 -3.56 2.40
C SER A 692 -14.18 -2.60 3.22
N GLY A 693 -14.36 -1.38 2.69
CA GLY A 693 -15.08 -0.33 3.40
C GLY A 693 -14.17 0.56 4.24
N ARG A 694 -14.65 1.77 4.57
CA ARG A 694 -13.84 2.77 5.27
C ARG A 694 -13.73 2.56 6.78
N PHE A 695 -14.70 1.89 7.41
CA PHE A 695 -14.72 1.68 8.86
C PHE A 695 -14.27 0.28 9.26
N GLU A 696 -14.69 -0.76 8.54
CA GLU A 696 -14.42 -2.15 8.95
C GLU A 696 -12.92 -2.44 9.09
N ARG A 697 -12.08 -1.85 8.24
CA ARG A 697 -10.61 -1.96 8.34
C ARG A 697 -10.05 -1.38 9.65
N LEU A 698 -10.75 -0.44 10.30
CA LEU A 698 -10.34 0.15 11.57
C LEU A 698 -10.36 -0.87 12.72
N ARG A 699 -11.13 -1.97 12.60
CA ARG A 699 -11.13 -3.06 13.60
C ARG A 699 -9.79 -3.78 13.68
N THR A 700 -9.12 -3.97 12.53
CA THR A 700 -7.75 -4.51 12.51
C THR A 700 -6.78 -3.56 13.20
N THR A 701 -6.86 -2.25 12.89
CA THR A 701 -6.03 -1.24 13.57
C THR A 701 -6.32 -1.18 15.08
N ALA A 702 -7.59 -1.32 15.49
CA ALA A 702 -7.97 -1.35 16.90
C ALA A 702 -7.36 -2.56 17.64
N LEU A 703 -7.35 -3.74 17.00
CA LEU A 703 -6.69 -4.94 17.53
C LEU A 703 -5.18 -4.73 17.69
N GLU A 704 -4.51 -4.20 16.65
CA GLU A 704 -3.07 -3.93 16.65
C GLU A 704 -2.69 -2.90 17.74
N TYR A 705 -3.48 -1.83 17.88
CA TYR A 705 -3.24 -0.82 18.90
C TYR A 705 -3.56 -1.33 20.31
N ALA A 706 -4.62 -2.11 20.48
CA ALA A 706 -4.94 -2.72 21.77
C ALA A 706 -3.84 -3.67 22.23
N PHE A 707 -3.25 -4.48 21.34
CA PHE A 707 -2.10 -5.32 21.62
C PHE A 707 -0.89 -4.49 22.13
N MET A 708 -0.56 -3.39 21.47
CA MET A 708 0.55 -2.54 21.88
C MET A 708 0.28 -1.79 23.18
N LEU A 709 -0.94 -1.28 23.37
CA LEU A 709 -1.36 -0.55 24.58
C LEU A 709 -1.37 -1.46 25.81
N ASP A 710 -1.90 -2.67 25.67
CA ASP A 710 -1.90 -3.66 26.75
C ASP A 710 -0.47 -3.99 27.21
N LEU A 711 0.43 -4.28 26.27
CA LEU A 711 1.85 -4.54 26.56
C LEU A 711 2.58 -3.33 27.14
N ALA A 712 2.15 -2.12 26.80
CA ALA A 712 2.70 -0.86 27.36
C ALA A 712 2.13 -0.55 28.75
N GLY A 713 1.09 -1.25 29.20
CA GLY A 713 0.37 -1.01 30.46
C GLY A 713 -0.50 0.27 30.40
N LYS A 714 -1.15 0.53 29.29
CA LYS A 714 -1.94 1.75 29.01
C LYS A 714 -3.45 1.44 28.86
#